data_0d90abe1f630e5fa7d1ad790962b158d
#
_entry.id   0d90abe1f630e5fa7d1ad790962b158d
#
_cell.length_a   1.000
_cell.length_b   1.000
_cell.length_c   1.000
_cell.angle_alpha   90.00
_cell.angle_beta   90.00
_cell.angle_gamma   90.00
#
_symmetry.space_group_name_H-M   'P 1'
#
loop_
_entity.id
_entity.type
_entity.pdbx_description
1 polymer ?
#
loop_
_entity_poly.entity_id
_entity_poly.type
_entity_poly.pdbx_seq_one_letter_code
_entity_poly.pdbx_strand_id
1 'polypeptide(L)'
;MINPRRFSLKVLCLGLFIIAFVFLFSPIQAQKSKNPQRIQNTDPTLRLDGYKKHLEMTESSPFNKEKWYHIGPKNVSGRCTSIAVITPKGKHYTIYVGTASGGVWKTENEGTTWVPVFEMAASTSIGDITIAPSNPDIVWVGTGEANIFRSSQAGVGMYKSTDAGKTWKHMGLADTNTIARIIIHPDNPDVVYVAASGHEWTNNEERGVYKTTDGGMTWEKILYINDMTGAIDLVMDPSDHETLYAATWQRIRNKWNDPRNEPDYRGSGIHKTIDGGRTWKPINNGLPAAQHRGRIGIDLCLSKPNVIYAFVDNYELARELTEEEKADEYTSSLRGIIKGATVYRSDDKGENWTQVSGLTPQMKQYMERHSATYGWVFGQMRVDPNDENTIYTMGLGLNISEDGGKTFRPLRGMHGDHHGLWIDPDNSNYLINVNDGGIVISYDKGETWKQFRDNLPVCQFFNINYDMDTPFRVYGSMQDHGSFRGQVIKGGTDRYGSPLEGFQTVDFESAPGGEGCTHAIDPTDVNTVYSAGFYGRIQRSVLGEDGRWENKLIFPGRLPGESPYRGQWVAPIILSPHHPHTVYLGLQYLFRSRFKGDVWERISPDLTYNNKSELGDIPYQTIFTISESPLVQDLIYVGTDDGKVHVTKDGGKTWKIIMKGLPFQKWVSRIVASVYDKGTVYMTQNGKRDDDFNVYVWKSTDFGETWESISGNIPVGPVNVIREDPVNKNILYVGTDIGVYVTKDGGKTWNVLGNNLPSCYVHDLIIHPRDNVVVIATHGRGMWAIDATPVNGGTRRFRRF
;
A
#
# COMPACT_ATOMS: atom_id res chain seq x y z
N MET A 1 49.83 -52.55 56.59
CA MET A 1 49.58 -53.12 57.96
C MET A 1 48.26 -52.58 58.46
N ILE A 2 47.29 -53.47 58.55
CA ILE A 2 46.32 -53.58 59.63
C ILE A 2 45.29 -52.45 59.78
N ASN A 3 44.15 -52.58 59.20
CA ASN A 3 42.82 -52.92 59.75
C ASN A 3 42.59 -52.71 61.25
N PRO A 4 41.38 -52.69 61.76
CA PRO A 4 39.99 -52.40 61.31
C PRO A 4 39.10 -51.78 62.41
N ARG A 5 37.80 -51.84 62.14
CA ARG A 5 36.61 -52.00 63.06
C ARG A 5 35.88 -50.62 63.33
N ARG A 6 34.61 -50.58 63.34
CA ARG A 6 33.38 -51.40 63.24
C ARG A 6 32.23 -50.53 63.76
N PHE A 7 31.05 -50.65 63.04
CA PHE A 7 29.71 -50.78 63.66
C PHE A 7 29.13 -49.56 64.39
N SER A 8 28.11 -49.01 63.87
CA SER A 8 26.67 -49.36 63.97
C SER A 8 25.84 -48.38 64.81
N LEU A 9 24.69 -48.18 64.35
CA LEU A 9 23.42 -47.78 64.95
C LEU A 9 22.96 -46.35 64.52
N LYS A 10 22.02 -46.27 63.79
CA LYS A 10 20.61 -46.60 63.66
C LYS A 10 19.81 -45.32 63.49
N VAL A 11 19.05 -45.31 62.38
CA VAL A 11 17.61 -45.00 62.39
C VAL A 11 17.20 -43.92 63.41
N LEU A 12 17.22 -42.67 63.01
CA LEU A 12 16.32 -41.62 63.46
C LEU A 12 16.68 -40.30 62.81
N CYS A 13 16.68 -40.19 61.48
CA CYS A 13 16.71 -38.90 60.76
C CYS A 13 16.11 -39.05 59.37
N LEU A 14 15.02 -39.78 59.19
CA LEU A 14 14.31 -39.95 57.94
C LEU A 14 12.98 -39.19 57.92
N GLY A 15 12.81 -38.24 58.82
CA GLY A 15 11.57 -37.48 58.97
C GLY A 15 11.70 -35.97 58.71
N LEU A 16 12.94 -35.48 58.60
CA LEU A 16 13.12 -33.98 58.47
C LEU A 16 13.77 -33.52 57.15
N PHE A 17 14.07 -34.41 56.21
CA PHE A 17 14.60 -34.04 54.89
C PHE A 17 13.60 -34.04 53.77
N ILE A 18 12.34 -34.48 54.01
CA ILE A 18 11.26 -34.48 53.02
C ILE A 18 10.48 -33.16 53.04
N ILE A 19 10.59 -32.34 54.10
CA ILE A 19 9.88 -31.03 54.18
C ILE A 19 10.68 -29.88 53.59
N ALA A 20 12.00 -30.05 53.39
CA ALA A 20 12.85 -28.97 52.82
C ALA A 20 12.99 -29.00 51.31
N PHE A 21 12.48 -30.03 50.58
CA PHE A 21 12.55 -30.12 49.12
C PHE A 21 11.25 -29.81 48.38
N VAL A 22 10.15 -29.56 49.13
CA VAL A 22 8.84 -29.21 48.56
C VAL A 22 8.67 -27.70 48.41
N PHE A 23 9.57 -26.86 48.87
CA PHE A 23 9.47 -25.39 48.77
C PHE A 23 10.39 -24.73 47.72
N LEU A 24 11.02 -25.49 46.82
CA LEU A 24 11.87 -24.94 45.76
C LEU A 24 11.35 -25.14 44.33
N PHE A 25 10.13 -25.64 44.17
CA PHE A 25 9.37 -25.54 42.90
C PHE A 25 8.16 -24.65 43.14
N SER A 26 8.37 -23.36 43.41
CA SER A 26 7.41 -22.37 43.01
C SER A 26 7.37 -22.41 41.50
N PRO A 27 6.22 -22.63 40.86
CA PRO A 27 6.13 -22.41 39.43
C PRO A 27 6.53 -20.94 39.24
N ILE A 28 7.55 -20.70 38.44
CA ILE A 28 7.77 -19.42 37.82
C ILE A 28 6.45 -19.16 37.11
N GLN A 29 5.55 -18.41 37.76
CA GLN A 29 4.49 -17.75 37.02
C GLN A 29 5.23 -16.90 36.02
N ALA A 30 5.25 -17.38 34.76
CA ALA A 30 5.58 -16.56 33.65
C ALA A 30 4.74 -15.31 33.86
N GLN A 31 5.41 -14.23 34.18
CA GLN A 31 4.81 -12.92 34.25
C GLN A 31 4.19 -12.74 32.88
N LYS A 32 2.85 -12.93 32.79
CA LYS A 32 2.11 -12.58 31.58
C LYS A 32 2.57 -11.16 31.33
N SER A 33 3.40 -11.00 30.31
CA SER A 33 3.68 -9.69 29.76
C SER A 33 2.30 -9.05 29.62
N LYS A 34 2.07 -7.94 30.29
CA LYS A 34 0.90 -7.14 30.00
C LYS A 34 1.02 -6.91 28.51
N ASN A 35 0.14 -7.56 27.72
CA ASN A 35 0.01 -7.24 26.31
C ASN A 35 0.01 -5.71 26.25
N PRO A 36 0.90 -5.11 25.43
CA PRO A 36 0.79 -3.69 25.16
C PRO A 36 -0.66 -3.45 24.83
N GLN A 37 -1.27 -2.43 25.43
CA GLN A 37 -2.69 -2.15 25.24
C GLN A 37 -2.99 -2.28 23.75
N ARG A 38 -3.84 -3.24 23.40
CA ARG A 38 -4.29 -3.46 22.03
C ARG A 38 -4.78 -2.10 21.56
N ILE A 39 -4.16 -1.55 20.51
CA ILE A 39 -4.54 -0.24 19.98
C ILE A 39 -6.01 -0.39 19.58
N GLN A 40 -6.86 0.41 20.17
CA GLN A 40 -8.28 0.37 19.89
C GLN A 40 -8.45 0.88 18.45
N ASN A 41 -9.02 0.06 17.58
CA ASN A 41 -9.32 0.46 16.21
C ASN A 41 -10.15 1.75 16.23
N THR A 42 -9.94 2.58 15.23
CA THR A 42 -10.72 3.81 15.09
C THR A 42 -12.19 3.48 14.87
N ASP A 43 -13.09 4.31 15.41
CA ASP A 43 -14.50 4.21 15.08
C ASP A 43 -14.70 4.21 13.56
N PRO A 44 -15.40 3.22 12.97
CA PRO A 44 -15.59 3.13 11.52
C PRO A 44 -16.27 4.36 10.91
N THR A 45 -17.05 5.12 11.68
CA THR A 45 -17.69 6.36 11.22
C THR A 45 -16.71 7.53 11.11
N LEU A 46 -15.59 7.50 11.87
CA LEU A 46 -14.62 8.62 11.91
C LEU A 46 -14.18 9.07 10.52
N ARG A 47 -13.93 8.12 9.60
CA ARG A 47 -13.45 8.44 8.25
C ARG A 47 -14.55 9.09 7.40
N LEU A 48 -15.79 8.64 7.51
CA LEU A 48 -16.95 9.23 6.83
C LEU A 48 -17.30 10.62 7.39
N ASP A 49 -17.37 10.74 8.70
CA ASP A 49 -17.64 12.01 9.39
C ASP A 49 -16.51 13.01 9.16
N GLY A 50 -15.27 12.55 9.22
CA GLY A 50 -14.09 13.34 8.93
C GLY A 50 -14.07 13.85 7.49
N TYR A 51 -14.46 13.03 6.52
CA TYR A 51 -14.60 13.46 5.15
C TYR A 51 -15.72 14.49 4.94
N LYS A 52 -16.88 14.28 5.56
CA LYS A 52 -17.96 15.28 5.56
C LYS A 52 -17.46 16.62 6.12
N LYS A 53 -16.72 16.57 7.22
CA LYS A 53 -16.13 17.75 7.82
C LYS A 53 -15.10 18.42 6.92
N HIS A 54 -14.30 17.63 6.20
CA HIS A 54 -13.35 18.13 5.20
C HIS A 54 -14.08 18.93 4.10
N LEU A 55 -15.22 18.46 3.59
CA LEU A 55 -16.01 19.17 2.59
C LEU A 55 -16.55 20.50 3.14
N GLU A 56 -17.09 20.52 4.36
CA GLU A 56 -17.53 21.75 5.04
C GLU A 56 -16.38 22.76 5.21
N MET A 57 -15.18 22.24 5.57
CA MET A 57 -13.98 23.06 5.71
C MET A 57 -13.49 23.58 4.36
N THR A 58 -13.66 22.83 3.28
CA THR A 58 -13.31 23.27 1.92
C THR A 58 -14.17 24.46 1.49
N GLU A 59 -15.48 24.38 1.72
CA GLU A 59 -16.42 25.45 1.38
C GLU A 59 -16.13 26.74 2.19
N SER A 60 -15.83 26.60 3.47
CA SER A 60 -15.58 27.72 4.40
C SER A 60 -14.14 28.23 4.41
N SER A 61 -13.22 27.56 3.69
CA SER A 61 -11.81 27.92 3.68
C SER A 61 -11.56 29.31 3.11
N PRO A 62 -10.69 30.12 3.72
CA PRO A 62 -10.22 31.37 3.11
C PRO A 62 -9.44 31.17 1.82
N PHE A 63 -9.03 29.93 1.52
CA PHE A 63 -8.30 29.51 0.32
C PHE A 63 -9.18 28.78 -0.69
N ASN A 64 -10.49 28.82 -0.56
CA ASN A 64 -11.45 28.14 -1.44
C ASN A 64 -11.51 28.69 -2.89
N LYS A 65 -10.81 29.76 -3.18
CA LYS A 65 -10.66 30.33 -4.55
C LYS A 65 -9.39 29.85 -5.23
N GLU A 66 -8.45 29.31 -4.45
CA GLU A 66 -7.17 28.84 -4.97
C GLU A 66 -7.36 27.47 -5.64
N LYS A 67 -6.60 27.23 -6.71
CA LYS A 67 -6.73 26.01 -7.51
C LYS A 67 -5.45 25.22 -7.55
N TRP A 68 -5.58 23.94 -7.36
CA TRP A 68 -4.57 22.96 -7.66
C TRP A 68 -4.56 22.65 -9.16
N TYR A 69 -3.39 22.46 -9.70
CA TYR A 69 -3.18 22.08 -11.10
C TYR A 69 -2.40 20.78 -11.15
N HIS A 70 -2.93 19.79 -11.87
CA HIS A 70 -2.20 18.56 -12.16
C HIS A 70 -1.00 18.91 -13.04
N ILE A 71 0.22 18.62 -12.57
CA ILE A 71 1.46 18.94 -13.32
C ILE A 71 2.03 17.71 -14.04
N GLY A 72 1.52 16.51 -13.77
CA GLY A 72 1.94 15.30 -14.44
C GLY A 72 2.25 14.14 -13.48
N PRO A 73 2.79 13.05 -14.01
CA PRO A 73 3.08 12.80 -15.43
C PRO A 73 1.81 12.63 -16.27
N LYS A 74 1.87 13.05 -17.53
CA LYS A 74 0.81 12.82 -18.52
C LYS A 74 0.99 11.49 -19.25
N ASN A 75 2.22 11.00 -19.34
CA ASN A 75 2.66 9.85 -20.13
C ASN A 75 2.85 8.56 -19.31
N VAL A 76 2.40 8.53 -18.06
CA VAL A 76 2.49 7.35 -17.18
C VAL A 76 1.15 7.14 -16.48
N SER A 77 0.63 5.92 -16.54
CA SER A 77 -0.55 5.48 -15.79
C SER A 77 -0.12 4.77 -14.48
N GLY A 78 -0.94 3.90 -13.92
CA GLY A 78 -0.65 3.19 -12.67
C GLY A 78 -1.66 2.09 -12.39
N ARG A 79 -1.61 1.56 -11.17
CA ARG A 79 -2.35 0.37 -10.75
C ARG A 79 -3.86 0.51 -10.89
N CYS A 80 -4.42 -0.34 -11.75
CA CYS A 80 -5.86 -0.56 -11.90
C CYS A 80 -6.23 -1.92 -11.33
N THR A 81 -7.32 -1.99 -10.55
CA THR A 81 -7.66 -3.16 -9.72
C THR A 81 -8.88 -3.93 -10.17
N SER A 82 -9.84 -3.26 -10.81
CA SER A 82 -11.09 -3.91 -11.26
C SER A 82 -11.65 -3.29 -12.52
N ILE A 83 -12.53 -4.04 -13.20
CA ILE A 83 -13.14 -3.68 -14.48
C ILE A 83 -14.62 -4.01 -14.45
N ALA A 84 -15.44 -3.09 -14.93
CA ALA A 84 -16.85 -3.37 -15.27
C ALA A 84 -17.16 -2.86 -16.68
N VAL A 85 -17.83 -3.68 -17.47
CA VAL A 85 -18.13 -3.41 -18.89
C VAL A 85 -19.63 -3.54 -19.11
N ILE A 86 -20.21 -2.55 -19.79
CA ILE A 86 -21.63 -2.61 -20.19
C ILE A 86 -21.78 -3.57 -21.37
N THR A 87 -22.59 -4.60 -21.18
CA THR A 87 -23.00 -5.54 -22.21
C THR A 87 -24.53 -5.52 -22.40
N PRO A 88 -25.06 -5.78 -23.61
CA PRO A 88 -24.33 -6.01 -24.86
C PRO A 88 -23.59 -4.75 -25.34
N LYS A 89 -22.61 -4.93 -26.22
CA LYS A 89 -21.87 -3.84 -26.85
C LYS A 89 -22.81 -2.89 -27.63
N GLY A 90 -22.65 -1.59 -27.35
CA GLY A 90 -23.23 -0.56 -28.18
C GLY A 90 -22.39 -0.27 -29.44
N LYS A 91 -22.25 1.00 -29.83
CA LYS A 91 -21.29 1.37 -30.87
C LYS A 91 -19.83 1.06 -30.44
N HIS A 92 -19.54 1.29 -29.16
CA HIS A 92 -18.31 0.99 -28.49
C HIS A 92 -18.64 0.39 -27.13
N TYR A 93 -17.68 -0.28 -26.47
CA TYR A 93 -17.84 -0.63 -25.08
C TYR A 93 -17.73 0.61 -24.18
N THR A 94 -18.66 0.73 -23.24
CA THR A 94 -18.50 1.57 -22.07
C THR A 94 -17.82 0.76 -20.98
N ILE A 95 -16.69 1.26 -20.49
CA ILE A 95 -15.83 0.56 -19.54
C ILE A 95 -15.64 1.45 -18.31
N TYR A 96 -15.82 0.87 -17.14
CA TYR A 96 -15.41 1.46 -15.86
C TYR A 96 -14.18 0.73 -15.35
N VAL A 97 -13.22 1.49 -14.83
CA VAL A 97 -11.99 0.95 -14.24
C VAL A 97 -11.85 1.48 -12.83
N GLY A 98 -11.78 0.56 -11.86
CA GLY A 98 -11.38 0.85 -10.50
C GLY A 98 -9.86 0.87 -10.38
N THR A 99 -9.32 1.82 -9.61
CA THR A 99 -7.89 1.96 -9.39
C THR A 99 -7.54 1.78 -7.92
N ALA A 100 -6.31 1.38 -7.63
CA ALA A 100 -5.88 1.11 -6.26
C ALA A 100 -6.04 2.32 -5.31
N SER A 101 -5.91 3.55 -5.85
CA SER A 101 -5.91 4.76 -5.02
C SER A 101 -6.27 6.06 -5.76
N GLY A 102 -6.77 5.95 -7.00
CA GLY A 102 -7.11 7.09 -7.86
C GLY A 102 -8.59 7.18 -8.24
N GLY A 103 -9.46 6.42 -7.56
CA GLY A 103 -10.91 6.39 -7.79
C GLY A 103 -11.34 5.54 -8.97
N VAL A 104 -12.51 5.85 -9.55
CA VAL A 104 -13.06 5.16 -10.71
C VAL A 104 -13.03 6.08 -11.93
N TRP A 105 -12.62 5.50 -13.04
CA TRP A 105 -12.56 6.15 -14.34
C TRP A 105 -13.50 5.47 -15.34
N LYS A 106 -14.11 6.25 -16.20
CA LYS A 106 -15.07 5.79 -17.21
C LYS A 106 -14.61 6.17 -18.60
N THR A 107 -14.79 5.28 -19.56
CA THR A 107 -14.69 5.56 -21.00
C THR A 107 -15.96 5.09 -21.70
N GLU A 108 -16.44 5.83 -22.70
CA GLU A 108 -17.56 5.47 -23.55
C GLU A 108 -17.12 5.20 -25.01
N ASN A 109 -15.80 5.15 -25.23
CA ASN A 109 -15.19 4.99 -26.55
C ASN A 109 -13.96 4.07 -26.51
N GLU A 110 -14.07 2.96 -25.75
CA GLU A 110 -13.04 1.92 -25.63
C GLU A 110 -11.64 2.47 -25.31
N GLY A 111 -11.56 3.39 -24.34
CA GLY A 111 -10.30 3.90 -23.83
C GLY A 111 -9.70 5.07 -24.61
N THR A 112 -10.36 5.58 -25.66
CA THR A 112 -9.85 6.76 -26.37
C THR A 112 -9.83 8.01 -25.49
N THR A 113 -10.84 8.16 -24.62
CA THR A 113 -10.87 9.19 -23.57
C THR A 113 -11.34 8.59 -22.26
N TRP A 114 -10.76 9.06 -21.16
CA TRP A 114 -11.12 8.67 -19.80
C TRP A 114 -11.57 9.90 -19.00
N VAL A 115 -12.64 9.73 -18.22
CA VAL A 115 -13.11 10.75 -17.28
C VAL A 115 -13.20 10.14 -15.87
N PRO A 116 -12.73 10.84 -14.84
CA PRO A 116 -12.92 10.40 -13.46
C PRO A 116 -14.41 10.55 -13.09
N VAL A 117 -14.99 9.52 -12.50
CA VAL A 117 -16.40 9.52 -12.10
C VAL A 117 -16.57 9.24 -10.60
N PHE A 118 -15.51 8.82 -9.91
CA PHE A 118 -15.50 8.60 -8.46
C PHE A 118 -14.17 9.09 -7.89
N GLU A 119 -14.06 10.39 -7.65
CA GLU A 119 -12.83 11.03 -7.16
C GLU A 119 -13.04 11.90 -5.91
N MET A 120 -14.32 12.14 -5.53
CA MET A 120 -14.70 12.91 -4.35
C MET A 120 -15.41 11.98 -3.35
N ALA A 121 -14.64 11.20 -2.60
CA ALA A 121 -15.13 10.22 -1.63
C ALA A 121 -14.19 10.12 -0.43
N ALA A 122 -14.68 9.56 0.68
CA ALA A 122 -13.87 9.35 1.88
C ALA A 122 -12.72 8.35 1.68
N SER A 123 -12.79 7.52 0.64
CA SER A 123 -11.69 6.69 0.14
C SER A 123 -11.84 6.54 -1.37
N THR A 124 -10.76 6.75 -2.09
CA THR A 124 -10.63 6.53 -3.53
C THR A 124 -9.83 5.27 -3.86
N SER A 125 -9.60 4.41 -2.88
CA SER A 125 -9.08 3.07 -3.07
C SER A 125 -10.22 2.14 -3.47
N ILE A 126 -10.11 1.48 -4.63
CA ILE A 126 -11.18 0.65 -5.18
C ILE A 126 -10.77 -0.82 -5.10
N GLY A 127 -11.60 -1.61 -4.46
CA GLY A 127 -11.46 -3.06 -4.43
C GLY A 127 -12.20 -3.73 -5.58
N ASP A 128 -13.48 -3.37 -5.78
CA ASP A 128 -14.25 -3.87 -6.92
C ASP A 128 -15.27 -2.85 -7.44
N ILE A 129 -15.60 -2.98 -8.72
CA ILE A 129 -16.66 -2.21 -9.38
C ILE A 129 -17.53 -3.15 -10.20
N THR A 130 -18.84 -2.97 -10.15
CA THR A 130 -19.78 -3.77 -10.94
C THR A 130 -21.00 -2.96 -11.40
N ILE A 131 -21.61 -3.39 -12.50
CA ILE A 131 -22.78 -2.77 -13.13
C ILE A 131 -23.93 -3.77 -13.04
N ALA A 132 -25.13 -3.30 -12.72
CA ALA A 132 -26.30 -4.16 -12.73
C ALA A 132 -26.63 -4.63 -14.15
N PRO A 133 -26.70 -5.96 -14.41
CA PRO A 133 -26.97 -6.48 -15.76
C PRO A 133 -28.32 -6.01 -16.30
N SER A 134 -29.34 -5.88 -15.44
CA SER A 134 -30.70 -5.44 -15.82
C SER A 134 -30.84 -3.92 -16.01
N ASN A 135 -29.89 -3.11 -15.50
CA ASN A 135 -29.95 -1.65 -15.60
C ASN A 135 -28.53 -1.03 -15.52
N PRO A 136 -27.93 -0.63 -16.65
CA PRO A 136 -26.56 -0.10 -16.68
C PRO A 136 -26.38 1.27 -16.00
N ASP A 137 -27.47 1.96 -15.62
CA ASP A 137 -27.37 3.18 -14.82
C ASP A 137 -27.04 2.88 -13.33
N ILE A 138 -27.26 1.64 -12.89
CA ILE A 138 -26.92 1.20 -11.53
C ILE A 138 -25.51 0.65 -11.52
N VAL A 139 -24.62 1.37 -10.84
CA VAL A 139 -23.21 1.00 -10.65
C VAL A 139 -22.89 0.94 -9.18
N TRP A 140 -22.19 -0.10 -8.76
CA TRP A 140 -21.71 -0.28 -7.39
C TRP A 140 -20.18 -0.23 -7.33
N VAL A 141 -19.67 0.42 -6.30
CA VAL A 141 -18.25 0.49 -5.97
C VAL A 141 -18.04 0.00 -4.56
N GLY A 142 -17.17 -0.97 -4.40
CA GLY A 142 -16.61 -1.41 -3.12
C GLY A 142 -15.24 -0.78 -2.93
N THR A 143 -15.05 -0.05 -1.83
CA THR A 143 -13.80 0.63 -1.55
C THR A 143 -12.82 -0.25 -0.77
N GLY A 144 -11.52 0.07 -0.86
CA GLY A 144 -10.42 -0.67 -0.26
C GLY A 144 -9.87 -1.77 -1.17
N GLU A 145 -8.60 -1.64 -1.55
CA GLU A 145 -7.91 -2.57 -2.44
C GLU A 145 -7.82 -3.97 -1.83
N ALA A 146 -8.37 -4.98 -2.52
CA ALA A 146 -8.36 -6.37 -2.09
C ALA A 146 -7.05 -7.09 -2.42
N ASN A 147 -6.35 -6.64 -3.47
CA ASN A 147 -5.03 -7.13 -3.84
C ASN A 147 -3.97 -6.40 -3.04
N ILE A 148 -3.92 -6.71 -1.76
CA ILE A 148 -3.14 -5.97 -0.78
C ILE A 148 -1.64 -6.02 -1.05
N PHE A 149 -1.01 -4.88 -0.87
CA PHE A 149 0.44 -4.72 -0.81
C PHE A 149 0.81 -3.70 0.28
N ARG A 150 2.09 -3.38 0.47
CA ARG A 150 2.56 -2.49 1.54
C ARG A 150 2.00 -1.06 1.48
N SER A 151 1.55 -0.64 0.30
CA SER A 151 0.98 0.67 0.01
C SER A 151 -0.53 0.69 -0.11
N SER A 152 -1.22 -0.45 0.05
CA SER A 152 -2.69 -0.53 -0.05
C SER A 152 -3.38 0.45 0.88
N GLN A 153 -4.49 1.00 0.42
CA GLN A 153 -5.28 1.98 1.16
C GLN A 153 -6.61 1.37 1.59
N ALA A 154 -6.99 1.62 2.82
CA ALA A 154 -8.24 1.15 3.39
C ALA A 154 -9.46 1.83 2.76
N GLY A 155 -10.52 1.06 2.53
CA GLY A 155 -11.83 1.54 2.11
C GLY A 155 -12.73 1.96 3.26
N VAL A 156 -13.93 2.40 2.91
CA VAL A 156 -15.01 2.80 3.84
C VAL A 156 -16.35 2.14 3.44
N GLY A 157 -16.30 0.94 2.86
CA GLY A 157 -17.49 0.18 2.45
C GLY A 157 -17.99 0.49 1.04
N MET A 158 -19.32 0.49 0.90
CA MET A 158 -20.00 0.45 -0.38
C MET A 158 -20.56 1.80 -0.82
N TYR A 159 -20.49 2.06 -2.14
CA TYR A 159 -21.16 3.18 -2.79
C TYR A 159 -22.01 2.69 -3.96
N LYS A 160 -23.14 3.36 -4.21
CA LYS A 160 -24.06 3.11 -5.32
C LYS A 160 -24.29 4.38 -6.12
N SER A 161 -24.26 4.26 -7.43
CA SER A 161 -24.80 5.23 -8.38
C SER A 161 -26.07 4.66 -9.02
N THR A 162 -27.02 5.54 -9.36
CA THR A 162 -28.24 5.21 -10.13
C THR A 162 -28.35 6.07 -11.39
N ASP A 163 -27.25 6.72 -11.78
CA ASP A 163 -27.17 7.64 -12.92
C ASP A 163 -25.87 7.45 -13.74
N ALA A 164 -25.46 6.17 -13.87
CA ALA A 164 -24.27 5.77 -14.63
C ALA A 164 -22.96 6.43 -14.13
N GLY A 165 -22.82 6.59 -12.81
CA GLY A 165 -21.61 7.10 -12.16
C GLY A 165 -21.51 8.62 -12.08
N LYS A 166 -22.56 9.39 -12.36
CA LYS A 166 -22.53 10.85 -12.22
C LYS A 166 -22.60 11.29 -10.77
N THR A 167 -23.41 10.61 -9.96
CA THR A 167 -23.52 10.84 -8.51
C THR A 167 -23.44 9.53 -7.75
N TRP A 168 -22.98 9.62 -6.48
CA TRP A 168 -22.71 8.47 -5.64
C TRP A 168 -23.29 8.65 -4.24
N LYS A 169 -23.85 7.58 -3.70
CA LYS A 169 -24.35 7.51 -2.33
C LYS A 169 -23.63 6.41 -1.58
N HIS A 170 -23.15 6.70 -0.38
CA HIS A 170 -22.62 5.69 0.54
C HIS A 170 -23.74 4.76 1.02
N MET A 171 -23.52 3.45 0.97
CA MET A 171 -24.51 2.42 1.21
C MET A 171 -24.12 1.46 2.35
N GLY A 172 -23.32 1.90 3.32
CA GLY A 172 -22.95 1.10 4.50
C GLY A 172 -21.68 0.28 4.35
N LEU A 173 -21.51 -0.68 5.26
CA LEU A 173 -20.36 -1.56 5.39
C LEU A 173 -19.03 -0.82 5.63
N ALA A 174 -19.06 0.29 6.38
CA ALA A 174 -17.91 1.18 6.55
C ALA A 174 -16.67 0.49 7.15
N ASP A 175 -16.84 -0.48 8.05
CA ASP A 175 -15.76 -1.17 8.76
C ASP A 175 -15.27 -2.45 8.07
N THR A 176 -15.78 -2.75 6.88
CA THR A 176 -15.25 -3.88 6.10
C THR A 176 -13.84 -3.63 5.59
N ASN A 177 -13.44 -2.38 5.50
CA ASN A 177 -12.10 -1.88 5.12
C ASN A 177 -11.63 -2.30 3.73
N THR A 178 -12.05 -3.49 3.26
CA THR A 178 -11.64 -4.03 1.95
C THR A 178 -12.79 -4.82 1.35
N ILE A 179 -13.27 -4.40 0.18
CA ILE A 179 -14.28 -5.11 -0.62
C ILE A 179 -13.60 -5.79 -1.80
N ALA A 180 -13.66 -7.12 -1.84
CA ALA A 180 -12.95 -7.92 -2.83
C ALA A 180 -13.77 -8.24 -4.08
N ARG A 181 -15.10 -8.41 -3.92
CA ARG A 181 -15.99 -8.77 -5.02
C ARG A 181 -17.41 -8.30 -4.74
N ILE A 182 -18.10 -7.86 -5.81
CA ILE A 182 -19.52 -7.49 -5.79
C ILE A 182 -20.24 -8.27 -6.88
N ILE A 183 -21.32 -8.96 -6.51
CA ILE A 183 -22.19 -9.68 -7.44
C ILE A 183 -23.59 -9.10 -7.33
N ILE A 184 -24.14 -8.64 -8.43
CA ILE A 184 -25.53 -8.18 -8.52
C ILE A 184 -26.36 -9.28 -9.17
N HIS A 185 -27.53 -9.60 -8.59
CA HIS A 185 -28.44 -10.54 -9.18
C HIS A 185 -28.87 -10.07 -10.57
N PRO A 186 -28.81 -10.90 -11.60
CA PRO A 186 -29.03 -10.47 -12.99
C PRO A 186 -30.41 -9.82 -13.24
N ASP A 187 -31.47 -10.36 -12.65
CA ASP A 187 -32.85 -9.94 -12.88
C ASP A 187 -33.34 -8.93 -11.83
N ASN A 188 -32.65 -8.81 -10.68
CA ASN A 188 -33.09 -7.93 -9.60
C ASN A 188 -31.89 -7.10 -9.03
N PRO A 189 -31.73 -5.85 -9.46
CA PRO A 189 -30.60 -5.00 -9.08
C PRO A 189 -30.60 -4.59 -7.59
N ASP A 190 -31.68 -4.89 -6.84
CA ASP A 190 -31.73 -4.64 -5.41
C ASP A 190 -31.16 -5.79 -4.59
N VAL A 191 -30.90 -6.96 -5.21
CA VAL A 191 -30.23 -8.08 -4.58
C VAL A 191 -28.74 -8.05 -4.94
N VAL A 192 -27.89 -7.80 -3.93
CA VAL A 192 -26.44 -7.68 -4.12
C VAL A 192 -25.69 -8.48 -3.05
N TYR A 193 -24.67 -9.20 -3.47
CA TYR A 193 -23.77 -9.96 -2.63
C TYR A 193 -22.39 -9.31 -2.65
N VAL A 194 -21.73 -9.23 -1.48
CA VAL A 194 -20.44 -8.56 -1.32
C VAL A 194 -19.48 -9.46 -0.54
N ALA A 195 -18.31 -9.71 -1.13
CA ALA A 195 -17.19 -10.35 -0.43
C ALA A 195 -16.33 -9.28 0.25
N ALA A 196 -16.27 -9.31 1.58
CA ALA A 196 -15.49 -8.42 2.42
C ALA A 196 -14.30 -9.16 3.03
N SER A 197 -13.08 -8.69 2.74
CA SER A 197 -11.86 -9.32 3.29
C SER A 197 -11.51 -8.81 4.69
N GLY A 198 -12.06 -7.67 5.11
CA GLY A 198 -11.82 -7.07 6.42
C GLY A 198 -10.55 -6.22 6.49
N HIS A 199 -10.17 -5.85 7.70
CA HIS A 199 -8.96 -5.08 7.99
C HIS A 199 -7.69 -5.81 7.52
N GLU A 200 -6.70 -5.07 7.07
CA GLU A 200 -5.42 -5.64 6.66
C GLU A 200 -4.51 -5.91 7.86
N TRP A 201 -4.51 -5.03 8.86
CA TRP A 201 -3.52 -5.01 9.94
C TRP A 201 -4.05 -5.51 11.28
N THR A 202 -5.36 -5.51 11.48
CA THR A 202 -6.00 -5.89 12.75
C THR A 202 -7.15 -6.86 12.52
N ASN A 203 -7.49 -7.63 13.55
CA ASN A 203 -8.70 -8.44 13.54
C ASN A 203 -9.94 -7.54 13.57
N ASN A 204 -10.98 -7.92 12.83
CA ASN A 204 -12.30 -7.29 12.92
C ASN A 204 -13.41 -8.29 12.56
N GLU A 205 -14.61 -8.05 13.05
CA GLU A 205 -15.75 -8.94 12.80
C GLU A 205 -16.45 -8.66 11.46
N GLU A 206 -16.18 -7.50 10.82
CA GLU A 206 -16.80 -7.10 9.55
C GLU A 206 -16.07 -7.73 8.35
N ARG A 207 -16.08 -9.08 8.37
CA ARG A 207 -15.49 -9.97 7.34
C ARG A 207 -16.51 -10.98 6.88
N GLY A 208 -16.33 -11.51 5.67
CA GLY A 208 -17.15 -12.58 5.12
C GLY A 208 -18.00 -12.14 3.95
N VAL A 209 -19.19 -12.75 3.77
CA VAL A 209 -20.10 -12.38 2.70
C VAL A 209 -21.30 -11.65 3.27
N TYR A 210 -21.64 -10.53 2.66
CA TYR A 210 -22.83 -9.75 2.97
C TYR A 210 -23.83 -9.81 1.83
N LYS A 211 -25.12 -9.71 2.16
CA LYS A 211 -26.24 -9.66 1.21
C LYS A 211 -27.14 -8.48 1.54
N THR A 212 -27.63 -7.81 0.53
CA THR A 212 -28.79 -6.91 0.59
C THR A 212 -29.88 -7.43 -0.34
N THR A 213 -31.15 -7.13 0.00
CA THR A 213 -32.32 -7.40 -0.85
C THR A 213 -33.20 -6.16 -1.07
N ASP A 214 -32.69 -5.02 -0.60
CA ASP A 214 -33.38 -3.71 -0.65
C ASP A 214 -32.51 -2.60 -1.29
N GLY A 215 -31.61 -3.02 -2.17
CA GLY A 215 -30.74 -2.09 -2.89
C GLY A 215 -29.69 -1.41 -2.02
N GLY A 216 -29.29 -2.03 -0.91
CA GLY A 216 -28.22 -1.59 -0.03
C GLY A 216 -28.68 -0.72 1.15
N MET A 217 -29.99 -0.64 1.40
CA MET A 217 -30.51 0.08 2.56
C MET A 217 -30.17 -0.68 3.86
N THR A 218 -30.20 -2.00 3.81
CA THR A 218 -29.80 -2.90 4.88
C THR A 218 -28.89 -4.02 4.36
N TRP A 219 -28.02 -4.52 5.24
CA TRP A 219 -27.09 -5.60 4.92
C TRP A 219 -27.17 -6.72 5.97
N GLU A 220 -27.18 -7.95 5.49
CA GLU A 220 -27.09 -9.15 6.32
C GLU A 220 -25.74 -9.83 6.09
N LYS A 221 -25.02 -10.20 7.15
CA LYS A 221 -23.79 -11.01 7.08
C LYS A 221 -24.19 -12.47 6.97
N ILE A 222 -24.12 -13.04 5.76
CA ILE A 222 -24.63 -14.38 5.44
C ILE A 222 -23.55 -15.47 5.50
N LEU A 223 -22.25 -15.11 5.49
CA LEU A 223 -21.14 -16.04 5.73
C LEU A 223 -20.11 -15.35 6.63
N TYR A 224 -19.82 -15.96 7.75
CA TYR A 224 -18.78 -15.53 8.68
C TYR A 224 -18.00 -16.71 9.23
N ILE A 225 -16.69 -16.67 9.19
CA ILE A 225 -15.81 -17.74 9.69
C ILE A 225 -15.24 -17.35 11.05
N ASN A 226 -14.48 -16.26 11.12
CA ASN A 226 -13.91 -15.68 12.34
C ASN A 226 -13.38 -14.25 12.05
N ASP A 227 -12.88 -13.58 13.07
CA ASP A 227 -12.36 -12.20 13.01
C ASP A 227 -11.02 -12.03 12.24
N MET A 228 -10.46 -13.12 11.70
CA MET A 228 -9.25 -13.15 10.90
C MET A 228 -9.50 -13.57 9.44
N THR A 229 -10.68 -14.17 9.15
CA THR A 229 -10.99 -14.77 7.86
C THR A 229 -12.07 -13.98 7.14
N GLY A 230 -11.74 -13.38 6.00
CA GLY A 230 -12.71 -12.69 5.14
C GLY A 230 -12.99 -13.46 3.84
N ALA A 231 -13.98 -12.99 3.07
CA ALA A 231 -14.21 -13.45 1.71
C ALA A 231 -13.35 -12.65 0.72
N ILE A 232 -12.68 -13.35 -0.19
CA ILE A 232 -11.75 -12.75 -1.15
C ILE A 232 -12.20 -12.89 -2.61
N ASP A 233 -13.06 -13.82 -2.89
CA ASP A 233 -13.70 -13.98 -4.20
C ASP A 233 -15.10 -14.56 -4.07
N LEU A 234 -15.96 -14.29 -5.06
CA LEU A 234 -17.36 -14.68 -5.06
C LEU A 234 -17.83 -14.89 -6.50
N VAL A 235 -18.54 -15.97 -6.77
CA VAL A 235 -19.09 -16.30 -8.11
C VAL A 235 -20.51 -16.83 -7.96
N MET A 236 -21.40 -16.42 -8.85
CA MET A 236 -22.80 -16.89 -8.93
C MET A 236 -22.95 -17.86 -10.12
N ASP A 237 -23.69 -18.95 -9.92
CA ASP A 237 -24.05 -19.88 -11.01
C ASP A 237 -25.02 -19.19 -11.97
N PRO A 238 -24.70 -19.04 -13.25
CA PRO A 238 -25.57 -18.36 -14.22
C PRO A 238 -26.85 -19.14 -14.55
N SER A 239 -26.90 -20.43 -14.21
CA SER A 239 -28.07 -21.29 -14.42
C SER A 239 -29.00 -21.37 -13.21
N ASP A 240 -28.53 -20.94 -12.03
CA ASP A 240 -29.27 -20.94 -10.76
C ASP A 240 -28.72 -19.85 -9.83
N HIS A 241 -29.33 -18.69 -9.84
CA HIS A 241 -28.88 -17.50 -9.13
C HIS A 241 -28.95 -17.60 -7.59
N GLU A 242 -29.59 -18.66 -7.05
CA GLU A 242 -29.54 -18.99 -5.61
C GLU A 242 -28.28 -19.79 -5.25
N THR A 243 -27.55 -20.28 -6.26
CA THR A 243 -26.27 -20.99 -6.08
C THR A 243 -25.11 -20.03 -6.23
N LEU A 244 -24.31 -19.86 -5.13
CA LEU A 244 -23.10 -19.06 -5.13
C LEU A 244 -21.93 -19.84 -4.50
N TYR A 245 -20.75 -19.43 -4.91
CA TYR A 245 -19.47 -19.94 -4.39
C TYR A 245 -18.67 -18.78 -3.81
N ALA A 246 -18.16 -18.94 -2.59
CA ALA A 246 -17.34 -17.95 -1.91
C ALA A 246 -15.98 -18.55 -1.55
N ALA A 247 -14.90 -17.90 -1.96
CA ALA A 247 -13.57 -18.21 -1.47
C ALA A 247 -13.24 -17.36 -0.25
N THR A 248 -12.86 -18.00 0.83
CA THR A 248 -12.44 -17.35 2.07
C THR A 248 -10.93 -17.39 2.22
N TRP A 249 -10.37 -16.37 2.86
CA TRP A 249 -8.94 -16.25 3.11
C TRP A 249 -8.70 -15.76 4.55
N GLN A 250 -8.02 -16.58 5.35
CA GLN A 250 -7.53 -16.17 6.65
C GLN A 250 -6.27 -15.35 6.47
N ARG A 251 -6.34 -14.06 6.86
CA ARG A 251 -5.28 -13.10 6.65
C ARG A 251 -5.20 -12.13 7.81
N ILE A 252 -4.05 -12.12 8.46
CA ILE A 252 -3.58 -11.01 9.30
C ILE A 252 -2.19 -10.65 8.82
N ARG A 253 -1.95 -9.38 8.60
CA ARG A 253 -0.65 -8.90 8.16
C ARG A 253 0.07 -8.22 9.31
N ASN A 254 1.24 -8.71 9.68
CA ASN A 254 2.13 -8.02 10.60
C ASN A 254 2.95 -6.97 9.85
N LYS A 255 3.43 -5.96 10.58
CA LYS A 255 4.25 -4.89 9.99
C LYS A 255 5.57 -5.39 9.39
N TRP A 256 6.01 -6.59 9.82
CA TRP A 256 7.28 -7.22 9.47
C TRP A 256 7.15 -8.51 8.64
N ASN A 257 5.94 -9.02 8.42
CA ASN A 257 5.73 -10.24 7.66
C ASN A 257 4.63 -10.09 6.61
N ASP A 258 4.86 -10.73 5.46
CA ASP A 258 3.81 -11.00 4.49
C ASP A 258 2.93 -12.20 4.94
N PRO A 259 1.67 -12.31 4.50
CA PRO A 259 0.73 -13.29 5.02
C PRO A 259 1.17 -14.77 4.89
N ARG A 260 2.05 -15.08 3.94
CA ARG A 260 2.57 -16.45 3.74
C ARG A 260 3.43 -16.98 4.88
N ASN A 261 3.94 -16.12 5.75
CA ASN A 261 4.88 -16.47 6.80
C ASN A 261 4.19 -16.69 8.16
N GLU A 262 2.87 -16.58 8.22
CA GLU A 262 2.11 -16.84 9.43
C GLU A 262 1.76 -18.33 9.57
N PRO A 263 2.01 -18.96 10.73
CA PRO A 263 2.06 -20.43 10.84
C PRO A 263 0.70 -21.13 10.94
N ASP A 264 -0.42 -20.45 11.08
CA ASP A 264 -1.68 -21.10 11.45
C ASP A 264 -2.90 -20.63 10.64
N TYR A 265 -2.85 -20.82 9.31
CA TYR A 265 -3.95 -20.50 8.41
C TYR A 265 -4.93 -21.68 8.31
N ARG A 266 -6.15 -21.54 8.85
CA ARG A 266 -7.18 -22.62 8.84
C ARG A 266 -8.53 -22.18 8.32
N GLY A 267 -8.79 -20.90 8.23
CA GLY A 267 -10.06 -20.32 7.75
C GLY A 267 -10.22 -20.23 6.24
N SER A 268 -9.13 -20.46 5.47
CA SER A 268 -9.18 -20.39 4.02
C SER A 268 -9.86 -21.61 3.41
N GLY A 269 -10.77 -21.40 2.46
CA GLY A 269 -11.47 -22.48 1.78
C GLY A 269 -12.54 -21.97 0.83
N ILE A 270 -13.24 -22.90 0.20
CA ILE A 270 -14.36 -22.61 -0.68
C ILE A 270 -15.64 -23.07 -0.01
N HIS A 271 -16.66 -22.22 -0.05
CA HIS A 271 -17.99 -22.45 0.50
C HIS A 271 -19.03 -22.29 -0.60
N LYS A 272 -20.09 -23.11 -0.55
CA LYS A 272 -21.19 -23.11 -1.50
C LYS A 272 -22.52 -22.91 -0.76
N THR A 273 -23.37 -22.10 -1.32
CA THR A 273 -24.80 -22.03 -0.99
C THR A 273 -25.63 -22.44 -2.20
N ILE A 274 -26.84 -22.95 -1.96
CA ILE A 274 -27.84 -23.27 -2.97
C ILE A 274 -29.20 -22.64 -2.64
N ASP A 275 -29.23 -21.71 -1.70
CA ASP A 275 -30.43 -21.08 -1.16
C ASP A 275 -30.25 -19.57 -0.95
N GLY A 276 -29.40 -18.95 -1.79
CA GLY A 276 -29.18 -17.52 -1.81
C GLY A 276 -28.47 -17.00 -0.58
N GLY A 277 -27.66 -17.85 0.07
CA GLY A 277 -26.83 -17.51 1.22
C GLY A 277 -27.47 -17.78 2.58
N ARG A 278 -28.67 -18.40 2.66
CA ARG A 278 -29.25 -18.74 3.96
C ARG A 278 -28.46 -19.83 4.68
N THR A 279 -27.87 -20.76 3.91
CA THR A 279 -26.96 -21.79 4.43
C THR A 279 -25.72 -21.91 3.55
N TRP A 280 -24.58 -22.22 4.17
CA TRP A 280 -23.32 -22.42 3.47
C TRP A 280 -22.67 -23.74 3.87
N LYS A 281 -22.16 -24.48 2.89
CA LYS A 281 -21.44 -25.74 3.07
C LYS A 281 -20.00 -25.57 2.57
N PRO A 282 -18.95 -25.95 3.34
CA PRO A 282 -17.60 -26.03 2.81
C PRO A 282 -17.49 -27.15 1.76
N ILE A 283 -16.83 -26.85 0.63
CA ILE A 283 -16.65 -27.75 -0.51
C ILE A 283 -15.17 -27.88 -0.86
N ASN A 284 -14.37 -28.44 0.04
CA ASN A 284 -12.91 -28.45 -0.06
C ASN A 284 -12.32 -29.85 -0.35
N ASN A 285 -13.15 -30.83 -0.74
CA ASN A 285 -12.69 -32.21 -0.98
C ASN A 285 -11.75 -32.27 -2.21
N GLY A 286 -10.48 -32.65 -1.99
CA GLY A 286 -9.43 -32.66 -3.02
C GLY A 286 -8.55 -31.42 -3.07
N LEU A 287 -8.90 -30.33 -2.35
CA LEU A 287 -8.01 -29.19 -2.14
C LEU A 287 -6.94 -29.51 -1.08
N PRO A 288 -5.85 -28.72 -0.99
CA PRO A 288 -4.86 -28.86 0.08
C PRO A 288 -5.50 -28.83 1.47
N ALA A 289 -4.84 -29.39 2.47
CA ALA A 289 -5.30 -29.30 3.85
C ALA A 289 -5.46 -27.84 4.31
N ALA A 290 -6.34 -27.60 5.28
CA ALA A 290 -6.73 -26.23 5.68
C ALA A 290 -5.54 -25.33 6.03
N GLN A 291 -4.53 -25.86 6.73
CA GLN A 291 -3.31 -25.14 7.09
C GLN A 291 -2.40 -24.79 5.91
N HIS A 292 -2.63 -25.34 4.74
CA HIS A 292 -1.85 -25.09 3.53
C HIS A 292 -2.61 -24.28 2.49
N ARG A 293 -3.81 -23.82 2.78
CA ARG A 293 -4.59 -22.98 1.88
C ARG A 293 -4.39 -21.51 2.21
N GLY A 294 -3.73 -20.80 1.31
CA GLY A 294 -3.65 -19.33 1.32
C GLY A 294 -4.83 -18.69 0.60
N ARG A 295 -4.58 -17.65 -0.18
CA ARG A 295 -5.58 -17.01 -1.04
C ARG A 295 -6.07 -17.99 -2.11
N ILE A 296 -7.37 -17.92 -2.41
CA ILE A 296 -8.02 -18.72 -3.44
C ILE A 296 -8.82 -17.78 -4.35
N GLY A 297 -8.54 -17.83 -5.66
CA GLY A 297 -9.38 -17.27 -6.70
C GLY A 297 -10.26 -18.36 -7.29
N ILE A 298 -11.50 -18.05 -7.58
CA ILE A 298 -12.46 -18.99 -8.18
C ILE A 298 -13.14 -18.38 -9.39
N ASP A 299 -13.43 -19.21 -10.39
CA ASP A 299 -14.29 -18.83 -11.51
C ASP A 299 -14.94 -20.06 -12.13
N LEU A 300 -16.01 -19.87 -12.89
CA LEU A 300 -16.74 -20.94 -13.58
C LEU A 300 -16.98 -20.61 -15.05
N CYS A 301 -17.17 -21.65 -15.85
CA CYS A 301 -17.53 -21.50 -17.25
C CYS A 301 -19.02 -21.16 -17.42
N LEU A 302 -19.33 -20.01 -17.99
CA LEU A 302 -20.73 -19.56 -18.16
C LEU A 302 -21.57 -20.53 -19.00
N SER A 303 -21.00 -21.10 -20.08
CA SER A 303 -21.67 -22.06 -20.95
C SER A 303 -21.77 -23.47 -20.35
N LYS A 304 -20.98 -23.75 -19.28
CA LYS A 304 -20.93 -25.06 -18.62
C LYS A 304 -20.75 -24.91 -17.10
N PRO A 305 -21.76 -24.43 -16.37
CA PRO A 305 -21.60 -24.00 -14.97
C PRO A 305 -21.27 -25.10 -13.95
N ASN A 306 -21.31 -26.37 -14.35
CA ASN A 306 -20.80 -27.45 -13.52
C ASN A 306 -19.25 -27.51 -13.46
N VAL A 307 -18.57 -26.85 -14.40
CA VAL A 307 -17.10 -26.74 -14.42
C VAL A 307 -16.65 -25.48 -13.72
N ILE A 308 -15.96 -25.67 -12.59
CA ILE A 308 -15.43 -24.61 -11.75
C ILE A 308 -13.92 -24.81 -11.59
N TYR A 309 -13.18 -23.72 -11.56
CA TYR A 309 -11.75 -23.75 -11.24
C TYR A 309 -11.44 -23.00 -9.96
N ALA A 310 -10.41 -23.45 -9.28
CA ALA A 310 -9.82 -22.80 -8.12
C ALA A 310 -8.31 -22.61 -8.33
N PHE A 311 -7.85 -21.38 -8.18
CA PHE A 311 -6.43 -21.03 -8.21
C PHE A 311 -5.98 -20.79 -6.77
N VAL A 312 -5.20 -21.73 -6.23
CA VAL A 312 -4.86 -21.79 -4.81
C VAL A 312 -3.40 -21.40 -4.58
N ASP A 313 -3.17 -20.46 -3.68
CA ASP A 313 -1.83 -20.21 -3.12
C ASP A 313 -1.56 -21.30 -2.07
N ASN A 314 -0.89 -22.39 -2.51
CA ASN A 314 -0.69 -23.61 -1.74
C ASN A 314 0.58 -23.54 -0.91
N TYR A 315 0.46 -23.49 0.40
CA TYR A 315 1.57 -23.39 1.36
C TYR A 315 2.25 -24.74 1.68
N GLU A 316 1.85 -25.83 1.05
CA GLU A 316 2.61 -27.07 1.16
C GLU A 316 4.02 -26.88 0.62
N LEU A 317 5.02 -27.39 1.34
CA LEU A 317 6.40 -27.32 0.90
C LEU A 317 6.59 -28.08 -0.43
N ALA A 318 7.20 -27.45 -1.40
CA ALA A 318 7.61 -28.07 -2.67
C ALA A 318 8.88 -28.90 -2.51
N ARG A 319 9.69 -28.58 -1.49
CA ARG A 319 10.92 -29.29 -1.10
C ARG A 319 11.22 -29.02 0.39
N GLU A 320 12.13 -29.78 0.95
CA GLU A 320 12.65 -29.50 2.28
C GLU A 320 13.50 -28.22 2.29
N LEU A 321 13.49 -27.52 3.41
CA LEU A 321 14.33 -26.36 3.67
C LEU A 321 15.79 -26.80 3.81
N THR A 322 16.72 -26.06 3.25
CA THR A 322 18.15 -26.19 3.51
C THR A 322 18.46 -25.73 4.93
N GLU A 323 19.62 -26.15 5.49
CA GLU A 323 20.05 -25.70 6.80
C GLU A 323 20.32 -24.20 6.84
N GLU A 324 20.76 -23.60 5.72
CA GLU A 324 20.93 -22.16 5.57
C GLU A 324 19.59 -21.43 5.64
N GLU A 325 18.57 -21.94 4.96
CA GLU A 325 17.20 -21.38 4.98
C GLU A 325 16.55 -21.54 6.36
N LYS A 326 16.82 -22.62 7.09
CA LYS A 326 16.35 -22.81 8.47
C LYS A 326 17.06 -21.86 9.46
N ALA A 327 18.30 -21.49 9.18
CA ALA A 327 19.11 -20.63 10.01
C ALA A 327 18.92 -19.14 9.71
N ASP A 328 18.26 -18.78 8.62
CA ASP A 328 18.06 -17.40 8.22
C ASP A 328 16.93 -16.76 9.00
N GLU A 329 17.27 -15.96 10.01
CA GLU A 329 16.33 -15.23 10.85
C GLU A 329 15.55 -14.13 10.09
N TYR A 330 15.96 -13.75 8.87
CA TYR A 330 15.45 -12.60 8.14
C TYR A 330 14.75 -12.95 6.83
N THR A 331 14.98 -14.11 6.28
CA THR A 331 14.44 -14.51 4.97
C THR A 331 13.59 -15.76 5.06
N SER A 332 12.74 -15.86 6.02
CA SER A 332 11.69 -16.89 6.04
C SER A 332 10.67 -16.72 4.90
N SER A 333 11.05 -15.97 3.85
CA SER A 333 10.27 -15.89 2.63
C SER A 333 10.04 -17.28 2.07
N LEU A 334 8.83 -17.80 2.21
CA LEU A 334 8.41 -19.09 1.65
C LEU A 334 8.40 -19.09 0.11
N ARG A 335 8.83 -18.00 -0.52
CA ARG A 335 8.95 -17.88 -1.97
C ARG A 335 9.87 -18.94 -2.56
N GLY A 336 9.37 -19.69 -3.54
CA GLY A 336 10.13 -20.74 -4.18
C GLY A 336 10.36 -22.00 -3.34
N ILE A 337 9.82 -22.05 -2.11
CA ILE A 337 9.89 -23.19 -1.21
C ILE A 337 8.54 -23.92 -1.14
N ILE A 338 7.44 -23.18 -1.26
CA ILE A 338 6.08 -23.73 -1.28
C ILE A 338 5.65 -24.12 -2.69
N LYS A 339 4.63 -24.99 -2.79
CA LYS A 339 4.01 -25.33 -4.09
C LYS A 339 3.35 -24.09 -4.73
N GLY A 340 2.79 -23.20 -3.95
CA GLY A 340 2.24 -21.90 -4.36
C GLY A 340 1.11 -22.05 -5.39
N ALA A 341 1.20 -21.33 -6.49
CA ALA A 341 0.18 -21.26 -7.52
C ALA A 341 -0.21 -22.62 -8.10
N THR A 342 -1.26 -23.24 -7.54
CA THR A 342 -1.82 -24.51 -8.02
C THR A 342 -3.25 -24.32 -8.50
N VAL A 343 -3.58 -24.92 -9.64
CA VAL A 343 -4.92 -24.88 -10.24
C VAL A 343 -5.62 -26.21 -10.03
N TYR A 344 -6.84 -26.13 -9.53
CA TYR A 344 -7.76 -27.24 -9.33
C TYR A 344 -9.00 -27.05 -10.21
N ARG A 345 -9.56 -28.16 -10.68
CA ARG A 345 -10.80 -28.23 -11.47
C ARG A 345 -11.80 -29.13 -10.77
N SER A 346 -13.05 -28.70 -10.78
CA SER A 346 -14.22 -29.51 -10.43
C SER A 346 -15.14 -29.58 -11.66
N ASP A 347 -15.67 -30.77 -11.95
CA ASP A 347 -16.67 -31.01 -12.99
C ASP A 347 -18.07 -31.29 -12.42
N ASP A 348 -18.22 -31.15 -11.08
CA ASP A 348 -19.41 -31.49 -10.30
C ASP A 348 -19.89 -30.37 -9.38
N LYS A 349 -19.78 -29.11 -9.86
CA LYS A 349 -20.22 -27.92 -9.08
C LYS A 349 -19.49 -27.79 -7.72
N GLY A 350 -18.19 -28.15 -7.65
CA GLY A 350 -17.33 -27.97 -6.49
C GLY A 350 -17.38 -29.09 -5.45
N GLU A 351 -18.13 -30.18 -5.69
CA GLU A 351 -18.22 -31.28 -4.69
C GLU A 351 -16.87 -32.03 -4.59
N ASN A 352 -16.13 -32.18 -5.70
CA ASN A 352 -14.81 -32.77 -5.76
C ASN A 352 -13.85 -31.96 -6.61
N TRP A 353 -12.62 -31.80 -6.12
CA TRP A 353 -11.56 -31.03 -6.79
C TRP A 353 -10.41 -31.94 -7.19
N THR A 354 -9.89 -31.75 -8.40
CA THR A 354 -8.71 -32.43 -8.92
C THR A 354 -7.67 -31.41 -9.31
N GLN A 355 -6.44 -31.57 -8.83
CA GLN A 355 -5.32 -30.73 -9.27
C GLN A 355 -5.07 -31.00 -10.75
N VAL A 356 -5.00 -29.95 -11.56
CA VAL A 356 -4.79 -30.03 -13.02
C VAL A 356 -3.46 -29.42 -13.46
N SER A 357 -2.88 -28.51 -12.67
CA SER A 357 -1.60 -27.87 -12.98
C SER A 357 -0.39 -28.60 -12.36
N GLY A 358 0.80 -28.40 -12.95
CA GLY A 358 2.06 -28.88 -12.38
C GLY A 358 2.22 -30.42 -12.38
N LEU A 359 1.50 -31.14 -13.23
CA LEU A 359 1.50 -32.61 -13.26
C LEU A 359 2.71 -33.21 -13.97
N THR A 360 3.42 -32.44 -14.80
CA THR A 360 4.66 -32.86 -15.44
C THR A 360 5.85 -32.12 -14.85
N PRO A 361 7.08 -32.66 -14.90
CA PRO A 361 8.25 -31.96 -14.37
C PRO A 361 8.46 -30.56 -14.96
N GLN A 362 8.19 -30.39 -16.25
CA GLN A 362 8.27 -29.09 -16.91
C GLN A 362 7.24 -28.10 -16.40
N MET A 363 5.98 -28.53 -16.27
CA MET A 363 4.90 -27.68 -15.74
C MET A 363 5.06 -27.43 -14.24
N LYS A 364 5.60 -28.39 -13.49
CA LYS A 364 5.96 -28.18 -12.08
C LYS A 364 6.95 -27.02 -11.94
N GLN A 365 8.04 -27.04 -12.71
CA GLN A 365 9.02 -25.94 -12.72
C GLN A 365 8.41 -24.61 -13.19
N TYR A 366 7.50 -24.64 -14.16
CA TYR A 366 6.78 -23.44 -14.60
C TYR A 366 5.92 -22.85 -13.47
N MET A 367 5.13 -23.69 -12.80
CA MET A 367 4.27 -23.27 -11.68
C MET A 367 5.06 -22.83 -10.46
N GLU A 368 6.22 -23.43 -10.18
CA GLU A 368 7.13 -22.96 -9.13
C GLU A 368 7.62 -21.54 -9.38
N ARG A 369 7.98 -21.19 -10.62
CA ARG A 369 8.31 -19.80 -11.00
C ARG A 369 7.11 -18.88 -10.88
N HIS A 370 5.94 -19.34 -11.25
CA HIS A 370 4.69 -18.61 -11.08
C HIS A 370 4.35 -18.43 -9.61
N SER A 371 4.66 -19.39 -8.77
CA SER A 371 4.48 -19.35 -7.30
C SER A 371 5.38 -18.37 -6.58
N ALA A 372 6.57 -18.11 -7.12
CA ALA A 372 7.48 -17.09 -6.59
C ALA A 372 6.88 -15.67 -6.68
N THR A 373 5.72 -15.53 -7.29
CA THR A 373 5.10 -14.28 -7.68
C THR A 373 3.94 -13.86 -6.78
N TYR A 374 4.13 -13.76 -5.49
CA TYR A 374 3.12 -13.16 -4.59
C TYR A 374 1.67 -13.63 -4.81
N GLY A 375 1.42 -14.94 -4.83
CA GLY A 375 0.07 -15.50 -5.01
C GLY A 375 -0.95 -15.00 -3.99
N TRP A 376 -0.48 -14.54 -2.84
CA TRP A 376 -1.30 -13.87 -1.83
C TRP A 376 -1.78 -12.47 -2.26
N VAL A 377 -1.09 -11.79 -3.19
CA VAL A 377 -1.52 -10.50 -3.76
C VAL A 377 -2.43 -10.74 -4.96
N PHE A 378 -1.98 -11.57 -5.91
CA PHE A 378 -2.60 -11.63 -7.23
C PHE A 378 -3.66 -12.71 -7.36
N GLY A 379 -3.52 -13.88 -6.85
CA GLY A 379 -4.40 -15.05 -6.74
C GLY A 379 -5.75 -15.08 -7.47
N GLN A 380 -5.92 -14.38 -8.58
CA GLN A 380 -7.17 -14.35 -9.36
C GLN A 380 -7.04 -15.18 -10.64
N MET A 381 -8.18 -15.67 -11.11
CA MET A 381 -8.29 -16.39 -12.38
C MET A 381 -9.58 -16.03 -13.12
N ARG A 382 -9.63 -16.35 -14.42
CA ARG A 382 -10.85 -16.31 -15.22
C ARG A 382 -10.95 -17.52 -16.11
N VAL A 383 -12.18 -18.00 -16.27
CA VAL A 383 -12.54 -19.05 -17.24
C VAL A 383 -13.18 -18.39 -18.45
N ASP A 384 -12.82 -18.84 -19.63
CA ASP A 384 -13.49 -18.38 -20.85
C ASP A 384 -14.98 -18.68 -20.76
N PRO A 385 -15.87 -17.71 -20.97
CA PRO A 385 -17.31 -17.94 -20.88
C PRO A 385 -17.85 -19.01 -21.84
N ASN A 386 -17.16 -19.25 -22.95
CA ASN A 386 -17.59 -20.13 -24.03
C ASN A 386 -16.80 -21.47 -24.13
N ASP A 387 -15.67 -21.58 -23.40
CA ASP A 387 -14.81 -22.78 -23.42
C ASP A 387 -14.28 -23.13 -22.03
N GLU A 388 -14.80 -24.20 -21.47
CA GLU A 388 -14.43 -24.69 -20.12
C GLU A 388 -12.97 -25.14 -20.00
N ASN A 389 -12.22 -25.26 -21.08
CA ASN A 389 -10.80 -25.63 -21.07
C ASN A 389 -9.85 -24.44 -21.20
N THR A 390 -10.36 -23.29 -21.60
CA THR A 390 -9.58 -22.04 -21.67
C THR A 390 -9.68 -21.28 -20.35
N ILE A 391 -8.53 -21.15 -19.66
CA ILE A 391 -8.44 -20.43 -18.39
C ILE A 391 -7.25 -19.47 -18.38
N TYR A 392 -7.40 -18.41 -17.60
CA TYR A 392 -6.36 -17.39 -17.41
C TYR A 392 -6.01 -17.30 -15.93
N THR A 393 -4.73 -17.27 -15.60
CA THR A 393 -4.24 -17.02 -14.23
C THR A 393 -3.45 -15.73 -14.18
N MET A 394 -3.73 -14.93 -13.16
CA MET A 394 -3.15 -13.60 -12.93
C MET A 394 -2.12 -13.65 -11.80
N GLY A 395 -0.99 -13.05 -12.05
CA GLY A 395 0.14 -12.94 -11.14
C GLY A 395 1.05 -11.80 -11.60
N LEU A 396 2.36 -11.87 -11.37
CA LEU A 396 3.33 -10.97 -12.02
C LEU A 396 3.24 -11.07 -13.55
N GLY A 397 2.84 -12.24 -14.06
CA GLY A 397 2.50 -12.47 -15.46
C GLY A 397 1.05 -12.90 -15.62
N LEU A 398 0.46 -12.57 -16.76
CA LEU A 398 -0.80 -13.14 -17.21
C LEU A 398 -0.50 -14.40 -18.02
N ASN A 399 -1.14 -15.51 -17.65
CA ASN A 399 -0.94 -16.79 -18.34
C ASN A 399 -2.27 -17.35 -18.82
N ILE A 400 -2.23 -18.05 -19.96
CA ILE A 400 -3.37 -18.77 -20.52
C ILE A 400 -3.07 -20.28 -20.56
N SER A 401 -4.08 -21.07 -20.28
CA SER A 401 -4.16 -22.50 -20.59
C SER A 401 -5.36 -22.72 -21.50
N GLU A 402 -5.19 -23.57 -22.51
CA GLU A 402 -6.24 -23.92 -23.48
C GLU A 402 -6.54 -25.45 -23.42
N ASP A 403 -6.07 -26.13 -22.36
CA ASP A 403 -6.21 -27.58 -22.18
C ASP A 403 -6.72 -27.95 -20.76
N GLY A 404 -7.47 -27.04 -20.14
CA GLY A 404 -8.06 -27.25 -18.81
C GLY A 404 -7.06 -27.16 -17.67
N GLY A 405 -6.01 -26.36 -17.81
CA GLY A 405 -5.02 -26.10 -16.75
C GLY A 405 -3.84 -27.06 -16.73
N LYS A 406 -3.69 -27.93 -17.74
CA LYS A 406 -2.58 -28.89 -17.80
C LYS A 406 -1.27 -28.24 -18.24
N THR A 407 -1.36 -27.34 -19.24
CA THR A 407 -0.23 -26.54 -19.71
C THR A 407 -0.56 -25.05 -19.71
N PHE A 408 0.46 -24.22 -19.51
CA PHE A 408 0.32 -22.76 -19.50
C PHE A 408 1.36 -22.11 -20.38
N ARG A 409 1.00 -21.00 -21.03
CA ARG A 409 1.90 -20.09 -21.71
C ARG A 409 1.68 -18.64 -21.23
N PRO A 410 2.75 -17.81 -21.18
CA PRO A 410 2.60 -16.42 -20.80
C PRO A 410 2.03 -15.59 -21.95
N LEU A 411 1.13 -14.67 -21.65
CA LEU A 411 0.75 -13.56 -22.52
C LEU A 411 1.68 -12.37 -22.25
N ARG A 412 2.15 -11.71 -23.30
CA ARG A 412 3.21 -10.70 -23.24
C ARG A 412 2.79 -9.41 -23.96
N GLY A 413 3.60 -8.35 -23.84
CA GLY A 413 3.38 -7.07 -24.52
C GLY A 413 2.62 -6.03 -23.70
N MET A 414 2.54 -6.22 -22.38
CA MET A 414 1.90 -5.32 -21.42
C MET A 414 2.73 -5.22 -20.13
N HIS A 415 2.36 -4.35 -19.23
CA HIS A 415 2.94 -4.29 -17.89
C HIS A 415 2.61 -5.57 -17.10
N GLY A 416 3.47 -5.95 -16.18
CA GLY A 416 3.20 -7.04 -15.23
C GLY A 416 2.16 -6.67 -14.16
N ASP A 417 2.03 -7.57 -13.19
CA ASP A 417 1.21 -7.36 -11.98
C ASP A 417 -0.27 -7.21 -12.30
N HIS A 418 -0.90 -8.35 -12.66
CA HIS A 418 -2.25 -8.40 -13.19
C HIS A 418 -3.30 -8.56 -12.09
N HIS A 419 -4.29 -7.67 -12.05
CA HIS A 419 -5.32 -7.59 -11.01
C HIS A 419 -6.73 -7.95 -11.48
N GLY A 420 -7.02 -7.81 -12.76
CA GLY A 420 -8.34 -8.11 -13.31
C GLY A 420 -8.29 -8.43 -14.79
N LEU A 421 -9.17 -9.35 -15.21
CA LEU A 421 -9.39 -9.70 -16.62
C LEU A 421 -10.89 -9.80 -16.85
N TRP A 422 -11.36 -9.12 -17.87
CA TRP A 422 -12.68 -9.29 -18.42
C TRP A 422 -12.60 -9.92 -19.81
N ILE A 423 -13.41 -10.93 -20.07
CA ILE A 423 -13.53 -11.63 -21.34
C ILE A 423 -14.93 -11.36 -21.88
N ASP A 424 -15.01 -10.93 -23.14
CA ASP A 424 -16.29 -10.68 -23.78
C ASP A 424 -17.09 -11.99 -23.92
N PRO A 425 -18.28 -12.10 -23.30
CA PRO A 425 -19.09 -13.30 -23.40
C PRO A 425 -19.57 -13.62 -24.82
N ASP A 426 -19.64 -12.64 -25.70
CA ASP A 426 -20.04 -12.80 -27.09
C ASP A 426 -18.84 -13.05 -28.03
N ASN A 427 -17.60 -12.75 -27.57
CA ASN A 427 -16.39 -12.86 -28.38
C ASN A 427 -15.14 -13.08 -27.54
N SER A 428 -14.77 -14.32 -27.29
CA SER A 428 -13.60 -14.69 -26.47
C SER A 428 -12.25 -14.17 -26.98
N ASN A 429 -12.19 -13.56 -28.18
CA ASN A 429 -10.98 -12.88 -28.67
C ASN A 429 -10.82 -11.48 -28.06
N TYR A 430 -11.90 -10.88 -27.54
CA TYR A 430 -11.87 -9.54 -26.97
C TYR A 430 -11.63 -9.63 -25.46
N LEU A 431 -10.48 -9.15 -25.02
CA LEU A 431 -10.06 -9.18 -23.61
C LEU A 431 -9.75 -7.76 -23.13
N ILE A 432 -10.10 -7.47 -21.88
CA ILE A 432 -9.64 -6.27 -21.17
C ILE A 432 -8.88 -6.73 -19.93
N ASN A 433 -7.62 -6.33 -19.80
CA ASN A 433 -6.82 -6.61 -18.60
C ASN A 433 -6.43 -5.31 -17.90
N VAL A 434 -6.45 -5.32 -16.58
CA VAL A 434 -5.92 -4.25 -15.73
C VAL A 434 -4.77 -4.77 -14.90
N ASN A 435 -3.74 -3.93 -14.80
CA ASN A 435 -2.46 -4.25 -14.17
C ASN A 435 -1.81 -2.99 -13.56
N ASP A 436 -0.60 -3.10 -13.07
CA ASP A 436 0.09 -1.97 -12.45
C ASP A 436 0.51 -0.87 -13.44
N GLY A 437 0.47 -1.14 -14.74
CA GLY A 437 0.68 -0.16 -15.82
C GLY A 437 -0.58 0.52 -16.33
N GLY A 438 -1.76 0.14 -15.81
CA GLY A 438 -3.04 0.71 -16.24
C GLY A 438 -3.98 -0.34 -16.85
N ILE A 439 -4.59 0.00 -17.99
CA ILE A 439 -5.54 -0.86 -18.72
C ILE A 439 -5.02 -1.19 -20.11
N VAL A 440 -5.24 -2.42 -20.56
CA VAL A 440 -4.90 -2.91 -21.90
C VAL A 440 -6.06 -3.70 -22.51
N ILE A 441 -6.22 -3.60 -23.82
CA ILE A 441 -7.26 -4.29 -24.58
C ILE A 441 -6.61 -5.17 -25.64
N SER A 442 -7.05 -6.43 -25.75
CA SER A 442 -6.69 -7.35 -26.82
C SER A 442 -7.94 -7.65 -27.68
N TYR A 443 -7.71 -7.86 -28.97
CA TYR A 443 -8.73 -8.23 -29.96
C TYR A 443 -8.45 -9.63 -30.56
N ASP A 444 -7.43 -10.33 -30.07
CA ASP A 444 -6.87 -11.57 -30.61
C ASP A 444 -6.53 -12.58 -29.51
N LYS A 445 -7.36 -12.66 -28.47
CA LYS A 445 -7.21 -13.61 -27.33
C LYS A 445 -5.88 -13.43 -26.56
N GLY A 446 -5.32 -12.20 -26.55
CA GLY A 446 -4.13 -11.86 -25.79
C GLY A 446 -2.82 -12.00 -26.54
N GLU A 447 -2.83 -12.26 -27.85
CA GLU A 447 -1.60 -12.30 -28.64
C GLU A 447 -0.98 -10.90 -28.81
N THR A 448 -1.84 -9.86 -28.96
CA THR A 448 -1.41 -8.46 -28.97
C THR A 448 -2.27 -7.59 -28.07
N TRP A 449 -1.68 -6.49 -27.55
CA TRP A 449 -2.34 -5.60 -26.60
C TRP A 449 -2.20 -4.13 -26.96
N LYS A 450 -3.34 -3.42 -26.99
CA LYS A 450 -3.38 -1.97 -27.06
C LYS A 450 -3.34 -1.39 -25.65
N GLN A 451 -2.35 -0.53 -25.37
CA GLN A 451 -2.11 0.09 -24.06
C GLN A 451 -2.69 1.49 -24.02
N PHE A 452 -3.19 1.89 -22.82
CA PHE A 452 -3.73 3.23 -22.57
C PHE A 452 -2.95 3.85 -21.40
N ARG A 453 -1.91 4.64 -21.70
CA ARG A 453 -1.03 5.27 -20.70
C ARG A 453 -1.30 6.76 -20.56
N ASP A 454 -1.60 7.44 -21.67
CA ASP A 454 -1.51 8.89 -21.79
C ASP A 454 -2.72 9.67 -21.22
N ASN A 455 -3.82 9.01 -20.92
CA ASN A 455 -5.06 9.69 -20.53
C ASN A 455 -5.67 9.13 -19.22
N LEU A 456 -4.89 8.35 -18.49
CA LEU A 456 -5.30 7.75 -17.23
C LEU A 456 -4.24 8.03 -16.14
N PRO A 457 -4.19 9.27 -15.59
CA PRO A 457 -3.14 9.71 -14.67
C PRO A 457 -3.40 9.19 -13.24
N VAL A 458 -3.18 7.90 -13.03
CA VAL A 458 -3.41 7.20 -11.75
C VAL A 458 -2.13 6.64 -11.13
N CYS A 459 -0.98 7.17 -11.51
CA CYS A 459 0.31 6.78 -10.98
C CYS A 459 0.46 7.10 -9.48
N GLN A 460 1.23 6.26 -8.79
CA GLN A 460 1.34 6.21 -7.34
C GLN A 460 2.74 6.66 -6.89
N PHE A 461 2.91 7.95 -6.55
CA PHE A 461 4.16 8.45 -6.01
C PHE A 461 4.34 8.11 -4.53
N PHE A 462 5.58 7.80 -4.13
CA PHE A 462 5.97 7.61 -2.73
C PHE A 462 6.47 8.90 -2.07
N ASN A 463 7.14 9.76 -2.83
CA ASN A 463 7.80 10.96 -2.31
C ASN A 463 7.99 12.02 -3.41
N ILE A 464 8.45 13.20 -2.99
CA ILE A 464 8.83 14.28 -3.89
C ILE A 464 10.06 15.03 -3.36
N ASN A 465 10.94 15.42 -4.26
CA ASN A 465 11.97 16.43 -4.03
C ASN A 465 12.10 17.34 -5.26
N TYR A 466 12.94 18.36 -5.23
CA TYR A 466 13.07 19.35 -6.27
C TYR A 466 14.54 19.74 -6.50
N ASP A 467 14.84 20.32 -7.68
CA ASP A 467 16.09 21.00 -8.01
C ASP A 467 15.93 22.52 -8.00
N MET A 468 17.03 23.23 -8.24
CA MET A 468 17.08 24.68 -8.30
C MET A 468 17.22 25.22 -9.73
N ASP A 469 16.89 24.41 -10.74
CA ASP A 469 16.91 24.84 -12.16
C ASP A 469 15.80 25.85 -12.47
N THR A 470 15.74 26.37 -13.69
CA THR A 470 14.72 27.31 -14.14
C THR A 470 14.17 26.91 -15.51
N PRO A 471 12.92 26.50 -15.62
CA PRO A 471 11.99 26.15 -14.52
C PRO A 471 12.51 24.97 -13.69
N PHE A 472 12.17 24.96 -12.39
CA PHE A 472 12.60 23.87 -11.52
C PHE A 472 11.92 22.55 -11.89
N ARG A 473 12.59 21.43 -11.56
CA ARG A 473 12.03 20.11 -11.73
C ARG A 473 11.67 19.50 -10.39
N VAL A 474 10.64 18.71 -10.38
CA VAL A 474 10.30 17.80 -9.29
C VAL A 474 10.76 16.39 -9.62
N TYR A 475 11.19 15.67 -8.60
CA TYR A 475 11.66 14.27 -8.67
C TYR A 475 10.81 13.43 -7.74
N GLY A 476 10.45 12.21 -8.15
CA GLY A 476 9.76 11.26 -7.30
C GLY A 476 9.86 9.84 -7.83
N SER A 477 9.74 8.87 -6.94
CA SER A 477 9.62 7.47 -7.31
C SER A 477 8.15 7.05 -7.32
N MET A 478 7.80 6.25 -8.32
CA MET A 478 6.46 5.71 -8.50
C MET A 478 6.47 4.20 -8.29
N GLN A 479 5.41 3.70 -7.70
CA GLN A 479 5.20 2.27 -7.58
C GLN A 479 5.18 1.63 -8.97
N ASP A 480 5.91 0.53 -9.13
CA ASP A 480 5.99 -0.34 -10.31
C ASP A 480 6.49 0.33 -11.62
N HIS A 481 6.90 1.62 -11.55
CA HIS A 481 7.35 2.38 -12.72
C HIS A 481 8.79 2.92 -12.60
N GLY A 482 9.33 3.01 -11.39
CA GLY A 482 10.65 3.56 -11.14
C GLY A 482 10.63 5.04 -10.75
N SER A 483 11.70 5.76 -11.06
CA SER A 483 11.88 7.17 -10.71
C SER A 483 11.70 8.07 -11.92
N PHE A 484 11.05 9.22 -11.70
CA PHE A 484 10.74 10.20 -12.73
C PHE A 484 11.00 11.63 -12.26
N ARG A 485 11.21 12.54 -13.23
CA ARG A 485 11.30 13.97 -12.99
C ARG A 485 10.52 14.76 -14.05
N GLY A 486 9.98 15.89 -13.67
CA GLY A 486 9.22 16.76 -14.56
C GLY A 486 9.38 18.22 -14.22
N GLN A 487 9.33 19.09 -15.21
CA GLN A 487 9.39 20.55 -15.02
C GLN A 487 8.09 21.09 -14.45
N VAL A 488 8.17 22.05 -13.54
CA VAL A 488 7.03 22.80 -13.03
C VAL A 488 6.94 24.12 -13.80
N ILE A 489 6.04 24.16 -14.77
CA ILE A 489 5.87 25.29 -15.69
C ILE A 489 4.61 26.06 -15.33
N LYS A 490 4.75 27.32 -14.89
CA LYS A 490 3.64 28.22 -14.59
C LYS A 490 3.32 29.10 -15.80
N GLY A 491 2.03 29.19 -16.18
CA GLY A 491 1.59 29.98 -17.32
C GLY A 491 2.00 29.35 -18.66
N GLY A 492 2.24 30.20 -19.66
CA GLY A 492 2.51 29.80 -21.05
C GLY A 492 1.35 30.14 -21.97
N THR A 493 1.34 29.55 -23.16
CA THR A 493 0.26 29.73 -24.15
C THR A 493 -0.22 28.38 -24.66
N ASP A 494 -1.50 28.28 -25.01
CA ASP A 494 -2.05 27.12 -25.70
C ASP A 494 -1.57 27.09 -27.18
N ARG A 495 -1.99 26.07 -27.93
CA ARG A 495 -1.64 25.89 -29.34
C ARG A 495 -2.13 27.02 -30.25
N TYR A 496 -3.01 27.90 -29.76
CA TYR A 496 -3.57 29.05 -30.47
C TYR A 496 -2.96 30.38 -29.99
N GLY A 497 -1.99 30.34 -29.05
CA GLY A 497 -1.34 31.50 -28.48
C GLY A 497 -2.10 32.18 -27.34
N SER A 498 -3.20 31.59 -26.84
CA SER A 498 -3.96 32.11 -25.70
C SER A 498 -3.21 31.83 -24.39
N PRO A 499 -3.13 32.79 -23.44
CA PRO A 499 -2.48 32.56 -22.15
C PRO A 499 -3.11 31.41 -21.39
N LEU A 500 -2.28 30.52 -20.85
CA LEU A 500 -2.69 29.47 -19.94
C LEU A 500 -2.62 29.98 -18.50
N GLU A 501 -3.64 29.70 -17.72
CA GLU A 501 -3.64 29.98 -16.28
C GLU A 501 -3.00 28.83 -15.49
N GLY A 502 -2.35 29.16 -14.38
CA GLY A 502 -1.81 28.23 -13.42
C GLY A 502 -0.61 27.43 -13.91
N PHE A 503 -0.61 26.11 -13.70
CA PHE A 503 0.51 25.23 -14.03
C PHE A 503 0.15 24.27 -15.15
N GLN A 504 1.12 23.94 -15.99
CA GLN A 504 0.92 23.02 -17.12
C GLN A 504 1.09 21.57 -16.69
N THR A 505 0.28 20.67 -17.28
CA THR A 505 0.50 19.23 -17.22
C THR A 505 1.53 18.83 -18.27
N VAL A 506 2.62 18.20 -17.84
CA VAL A 506 3.75 17.80 -18.71
C VAL A 506 4.02 16.31 -18.66
N ASP A 507 4.73 15.82 -19.65
CA ASP A 507 5.35 14.49 -19.60
C ASP A 507 6.51 14.50 -18.61
N PHE A 508 6.66 13.41 -17.86
CA PHE A 508 7.84 13.22 -17.01
C PHE A 508 8.82 12.30 -17.70
N GLU A 509 10.10 12.58 -17.54
CA GLU A 509 11.20 11.75 -18.01
C GLU A 509 11.78 10.88 -16.90
N SER A 510 12.42 9.79 -17.26
CA SER A 510 13.06 8.90 -16.28
C SER A 510 14.14 9.63 -15.50
N ALA A 511 14.19 9.43 -14.21
CA ALA A 511 15.20 9.93 -13.29
C ALA A 511 16.06 8.77 -12.75
N PRO A 512 17.26 9.06 -12.20
CA PRO A 512 18.08 8.05 -11.55
C PRO A 512 17.36 7.41 -10.36
N GLY A 513 17.60 6.12 -10.13
CA GLY A 513 16.99 5.35 -9.06
C GLY A 513 16.12 4.24 -9.62
N GLY A 514 15.08 3.91 -8.90
CA GLY A 514 14.10 2.90 -9.25
C GLY A 514 12.81 3.17 -8.49
N GLU A 515 11.97 2.19 -8.40
CA GLU A 515 10.83 2.20 -7.50
C GLU A 515 11.29 2.29 -6.03
N GLY A 516 10.47 2.89 -5.16
CA GLY A 516 10.79 3.00 -3.72
C GLY A 516 12.03 3.83 -3.39
N CYS A 517 12.44 4.72 -4.29
CA CYS A 517 13.57 5.62 -4.07
C CYS A 517 13.15 6.92 -3.40
N THR A 518 14.01 7.42 -2.51
CA THR A 518 14.06 8.84 -2.17
C THR A 518 15.15 9.52 -3.00
N HIS A 519 14.96 10.81 -3.29
CA HIS A 519 15.91 11.61 -4.04
C HIS A 519 16.44 12.74 -3.19
N ALA A 520 17.71 13.09 -3.38
CA ALA A 520 18.29 14.32 -2.91
C ALA A 520 19.13 14.93 -4.06
N ILE A 521 18.82 16.15 -4.42
CA ILE A 521 19.46 16.86 -5.55
C ILE A 521 20.47 17.85 -4.98
N ASP A 522 21.68 17.87 -5.50
CA ASP A 522 22.71 18.83 -5.05
C ASP A 522 22.25 20.27 -5.39
N PRO A 523 22.03 21.12 -4.38
CA PRO A 523 21.52 22.47 -4.62
C PRO A 523 22.52 23.38 -5.36
N THR A 524 23.78 22.97 -5.46
CA THR A 524 24.86 23.71 -6.16
C THR A 524 25.16 23.12 -7.55
N ASP A 525 24.63 21.92 -7.84
CA ASP A 525 24.80 21.23 -9.12
C ASP A 525 23.58 20.36 -9.43
N VAL A 526 22.63 20.90 -10.17
CA VAL A 526 21.36 20.24 -10.54
C VAL A 526 21.55 18.95 -11.36
N ASN A 527 22.75 18.71 -11.88
CA ASN A 527 23.09 17.48 -12.59
C ASN A 527 23.52 16.34 -11.65
N THR A 528 23.77 16.63 -10.38
CA THR A 528 24.15 15.61 -9.39
C THR A 528 22.95 15.23 -8.54
N VAL A 529 22.51 13.97 -8.65
CA VAL A 529 21.35 13.39 -7.96
C VAL A 529 21.77 12.19 -7.15
N TYR A 530 21.34 12.14 -5.90
CA TYR A 530 21.43 10.97 -5.04
C TYR A 530 20.07 10.29 -4.99
N SER A 531 20.03 8.97 -5.13
CA SER A 531 18.80 8.18 -5.02
C SER A 531 19.05 6.94 -4.16
N ALA A 532 18.22 6.74 -3.13
CA ALA A 532 18.23 5.56 -2.30
C ALA A 532 17.12 4.62 -2.76
N GLY A 533 17.47 3.60 -3.53
CA GLY A 533 16.56 2.55 -3.98
C GLY A 533 16.19 1.60 -2.85
N PHE A 534 15.51 0.53 -3.20
CA PHE A 534 15.02 -0.49 -2.27
C PHE A 534 15.99 -0.78 -1.13
N TYR A 535 15.49 -0.66 0.08
CA TYR A 535 16.22 -0.99 1.31
C TYR A 535 17.50 -0.14 1.50
N GLY A 536 17.51 1.07 0.93
CA GLY A 536 18.58 2.03 1.12
C GLY A 536 19.80 1.83 0.21
N ARG A 537 19.69 1.06 -0.86
CA ARG A 537 20.77 0.93 -1.87
C ARG A 537 20.99 2.26 -2.59
N ILE A 538 21.80 3.11 -2.00
CA ILE A 538 22.06 4.47 -2.46
C ILE A 538 23.05 4.50 -3.61
N GLN A 539 22.76 5.33 -4.62
CA GLN A 539 23.66 5.70 -5.71
C GLN A 539 23.76 7.20 -5.86
N ARG A 540 24.90 7.67 -6.39
CA ARG A 540 25.09 9.01 -6.91
C ARG A 540 25.08 8.94 -8.42
N SER A 541 24.30 9.80 -9.05
CA SER A 541 24.14 9.88 -10.49
C SER A 541 24.48 11.29 -10.96
N VAL A 542 25.27 11.39 -12.03
CA VAL A 542 25.64 12.67 -12.63
C VAL A 542 25.16 12.69 -14.08
N LEU A 543 24.46 13.74 -14.48
CA LEU A 543 24.00 13.92 -15.85
C LEU A 543 25.15 14.48 -16.70
N GLY A 544 25.62 13.70 -17.67
CA GLY A 544 26.65 14.11 -18.61
C GLY A 544 26.15 15.09 -19.66
N GLU A 545 27.06 15.75 -20.37
CA GLU A 545 26.75 16.67 -21.49
C GLU A 545 26.04 15.94 -22.66
N ASP A 546 26.19 14.63 -22.75
CA ASP A 546 25.52 13.76 -23.75
C ASP A 546 24.07 13.40 -23.34
N GLY A 547 23.58 13.93 -22.22
CA GLY A 547 22.24 13.66 -21.68
C GLY A 547 22.09 12.31 -21.00
N ARG A 548 23.18 11.58 -20.75
CA ARG A 548 23.15 10.27 -20.07
C ARG A 548 23.53 10.40 -18.62
N TRP A 549 22.94 9.54 -17.81
CA TRP A 549 23.26 9.42 -16.39
C TRP A 549 24.44 8.48 -16.17
N GLU A 550 25.48 8.98 -15.53
CA GLU A 550 26.56 8.16 -14.99
C GLU A 550 26.26 7.78 -13.54
N ASN A 551 26.04 6.50 -13.27
CA ASN A 551 25.60 6.00 -11.98
C ASN A 551 26.75 5.35 -11.22
N LYS A 552 26.96 5.77 -9.95
CA LYS A 552 27.91 5.16 -9.02
C LYS A 552 27.18 4.66 -7.79
N LEU A 553 27.26 3.36 -7.51
CA LEU A 553 26.79 2.81 -6.23
C LEU A 553 27.72 3.29 -5.12
N ILE A 554 27.14 3.90 -4.08
CA ILE A 554 27.85 4.51 -2.94
C ILE A 554 27.34 3.96 -1.60
N PHE A 555 26.79 2.75 -1.57
CA PHE A 555 26.22 2.13 -0.37
C PHE A 555 27.32 1.87 0.70
N PRO A 556 27.04 2.14 2.00
CA PRO A 556 28.03 1.90 3.07
C PRO A 556 28.38 0.42 3.20
N GLY A 557 29.67 0.13 3.23
CA GLY A 557 30.18 -1.23 3.43
C GLY A 557 29.86 -1.76 4.84
N ARG A 558 29.63 -3.07 4.95
CA ARG A 558 29.49 -3.77 6.23
C ARG A 558 30.85 -4.18 6.78
N LEU A 559 30.98 -4.18 8.10
CA LEU A 559 32.14 -4.79 8.75
C LEU A 559 32.03 -6.34 8.68
N PRO A 560 33.16 -7.06 8.62
CA PRO A 560 33.13 -8.51 8.67
C PRO A 560 32.38 -9.03 9.92
N GLY A 561 31.44 -9.94 9.71
CA GLY A 561 30.61 -10.52 10.80
C GLY A 561 29.36 -9.70 11.18
N GLU A 562 29.12 -8.54 10.57
CA GLU A 562 27.87 -7.82 10.79
C GLU A 562 26.71 -8.40 9.98
N SER A 563 25.53 -8.45 10.60
CA SER A 563 24.27 -8.78 9.91
C SER A 563 23.98 -7.77 8.80
N PRO A 564 23.19 -8.13 7.78
CA PRO A 564 22.73 -7.20 6.76
C PRO A 564 22.07 -5.96 7.37
N TYR A 565 22.34 -4.80 6.77
CA TYR A 565 21.67 -3.57 7.19
C TYR A 565 20.18 -3.64 6.83
N ARG A 566 19.32 -3.21 7.76
CA ARG A 566 17.89 -3.06 7.56
C ARG A 566 17.61 -1.65 7.06
N GLY A 567 17.09 -1.53 5.86
CA GLY A 567 16.60 -0.28 5.29
C GLY A 567 15.13 -0.40 4.92
N GLN A 568 14.37 0.69 5.05
CA GLN A 568 12.97 0.73 4.61
C GLN A 568 12.89 0.62 3.09
N TRP A 569 11.72 0.21 2.58
CA TRP A 569 11.42 0.24 1.14
C TRP A 569 11.75 1.61 0.53
N VAL A 570 11.33 2.69 1.20
CA VAL A 570 11.64 4.08 0.89
C VAL A 570 12.61 4.60 1.96
N ALA A 571 13.88 4.22 1.86
CA ALA A 571 14.89 4.63 2.85
C ALA A 571 15.20 6.13 2.72
N PRO A 572 15.26 6.89 3.84
CA PRO A 572 15.47 8.33 3.79
C PRO A 572 16.93 8.68 3.49
N ILE A 573 17.11 9.63 2.54
CA ILE A 573 18.36 10.33 2.32
C ILE A 573 18.12 11.83 2.38
N ILE A 574 19.10 12.57 2.92
CA ILE A 574 19.14 14.03 2.86
C ILE A 574 20.56 14.51 2.55
N LEU A 575 20.67 15.69 1.98
CA LEU A 575 21.90 16.47 1.96
C LEU A 575 21.92 17.44 3.15
N SER A 576 23.09 17.68 3.70
CA SER A 576 23.24 18.66 4.78
C SER A 576 22.93 20.07 4.25
N PRO A 577 22.10 20.85 4.96
CA PRO A 577 21.88 22.26 4.61
C PRO A 577 23.11 23.13 4.83
N HIS A 578 24.13 22.65 5.51
CA HIS A 578 25.39 23.37 5.78
C HIS A 578 26.49 23.04 4.78
N HIS A 579 26.49 21.78 4.30
CA HIS A 579 27.53 21.26 3.40
C HIS A 579 26.88 20.31 2.36
N PRO A 580 26.62 20.75 1.14
CA PRO A 580 25.89 19.96 0.13
C PRO A 580 26.61 18.65 -0.27
N HIS A 581 27.93 18.53 0.01
CA HIS A 581 28.66 17.28 -0.19
C HIS A 581 28.48 16.27 0.94
N THR A 582 27.83 16.65 2.03
CA THR A 582 27.51 15.76 3.15
C THR A 582 26.15 15.10 2.92
N VAL A 583 26.17 13.78 2.83
CA VAL A 583 24.99 12.93 2.59
C VAL A 583 24.69 12.12 3.84
N TYR A 584 23.43 12.06 4.25
CA TYR A 584 22.94 11.18 5.30
C TYR A 584 22.07 10.09 4.69
N LEU A 585 22.21 8.86 5.22
CA LEU A 585 21.39 7.70 4.85
C LEU A 585 20.88 7.03 6.13
N GLY A 586 19.54 6.83 6.19
CA GLY A 586 18.87 6.13 7.29
C GLY A 586 18.61 4.66 6.94
N LEU A 587 19.17 3.76 7.75
CA LEU A 587 18.88 2.32 7.78
C LEU A 587 18.37 2.00 9.20
N GLN A 588 18.81 0.94 9.90
CA GLN A 588 18.63 0.88 11.36
C GLN A 588 19.66 1.77 12.10
N TYR A 589 20.73 2.10 11.41
CA TYR A 589 21.75 3.08 11.82
C TYR A 589 21.65 4.33 10.96
N LEU A 590 22.08 5.47 11.49
CA LEU A 590 22.30 6.66 10.68
C LEU A 590 23.75 6.68 10.19
N PHE A 591 23.90 6.79 8.88
CA PHE A 591 25.17 6.94 8.20
C PHE A 591 25.35 8.36 7.68
N ARG A 592 26.57 8.83 7.70
CA ARG A 592 27.00 10.12 7.14
C ARG A 592 28.18 9.93 6.22
N SER A 593 28.17 10.60 5.08
CA SER A 593 29.34 10.77 4.22
C SER A 593 29.60 12.26 4.03
N ARG A 594 30.81 12.72 4.28
CA ARG A 594 31.27 14.11 4.00
C ARG A 594 31.87 14.25 2.61
N PHE A 595 31.92 13.17 1.83
CA PHE A 595 32.63 13.06 0.56
C PHE A 595 31.69 12.52 -0.55
N LYS A 596 30.49 13.13 -0.70
CA LYS A 596 29.54 12.76 -1.76
C LYS A 596 29.17 11.26 -1.80
N GLY A 597 29.24 10.55 -0.66
CA GLY A 597 28.98 9.12 -0.55
C GLY A 597 30.18 8.20 -0.80
N ASP A 598 31.38 8.72 -1.08
CA ASP A 598 32.54 7.89 -1.36
C ASP A 598 33.13 7.23 -0.09
N VAL A 599 32.96 7.85 1.06
CA VAL A 599 33.38 7.34 2.37
C VAL A 599 32.26 7.55 3.37
N TRP A 600 31.89 6.48 4.09
CA TRP A 600 30.80 6.50 5.06
C TRP A 600 31.29 6.31 6.49
N GLU A 601 30.64 7.02 7.39
CA GLU A 601 30.78 6.96 8.83
C GLU A 601 29.42 6.57 9.42
N ARG A 602 29.38 5.52 10.26
CA ARG A 602 28.20 5.20 11.07
C ARG A 602 28.21 6.10 12.30
N ILE A 603 27.25 7.02 12.40
CA ILE A 603 27.19 8.03 13.44
C ILE A 603 26.12 7.76 14.51
N SER A 604 25.52 6.56 14.52
CA SER A 604 24.58 6.19 15.56
C SER A 604 24.69 4.71 15.97
N PRO A 605 24.23 4.33 17.19
CA PRO A 605 23.82 2.96 17.46
C PRO A 605 22.57 2.59 16.64
N ASP A 606 22.04 1.36 16.80
CA ASP A 606 20.70 1.01 16.30
C ASP A 606 19.65 1.91 17.00
N LEU A 607 18.95 2.73 16.21
CA LEU A 607 17.98 3.72 16.72
C LEU A 607 16.57 3.14 16.82
N THR A 608 16.37 1.86 16.51
CA THR A 608 15.08 1.17 16.54
C THR A 608 14.86 0.44 17.88
N TYR A 609 13.71 -0.20 18.06
CA TYR A 609 13.50 -1.09 19.22
C TYR A 609 14.39 -2.34 19.13
N ASN A 610 14.75 -2.77 17.92
CA ASN A 610 15.52 -3.99 17.64
C ASN A 610 14.91 -5.23 18.31
N ASN A 611 13.58 -5.30 18.30
CA ASN A 611 12.84 -6.45 18.82
C ASN A 611 12.92 -7.60 17.81
N LYS A 612 13.62 -8.66 18.17
CA LYS A 612 13.86 -9.82 17.30
C LYS A 612 12.59 -10.53 16.84
N SER A 613 11.53 -10.54 17.67
CA SER A 613 10.26 -11.17 17.34
C SER A 613 9.42 -10.37 16.32
N GLU A 614 9.84 -9.15 16.00
CA GLU A 614 9.19 -8.26 15.04
C GLU A 614 10.11 -7.99 13.84
N LEU A 615 11.02 -8.90 13.52
CA LEU A 615 11.84 -8.91 12.32
C LEU A 615 11.38 -10.08 11.45
N GLY A 616 11.24 -9.82 10.15
CA GLY A 616 10.75 -10.80 9.20
C GLY A 616 11.15 -10.45 7.76
N ASP A 617 10.37 -10.90 6.80
CA ASP A 617 10.64 -10.70 5.37
C ASP A 617 10.28 -9.30 4.85
N ILE A 618 9.54 -8.52 5.66
CA ILE A 618 9.30 -7.10 5.38
C ILE A 618 10.25 -6.26 6.25
N PRO A 619 11.01 -5.32 5.66
CA PRO A 619 11.82 -4.39 6.44
C PRO A 619 10.94 -3.56 7.38
N TYR A 620 11.23 -3.69 8.64
CA TYR A 620 10.63 -2.99 9.76
C TYR A 620 11.71 -2.70 10.80
N GLN A 621 11.45 -1.81 11.74
CA GLN A 621 12.44 -1.29 12.68
C GLN A 621 13.61 -0.66 11.92
N THR A 622 13.29 0.38 11.17
CA THR A 622 14.21 1.15 10.33
C THR A 622 14.00 2.64 10.53
N ILE A 623 15.00 3.45 10.22
CA ILE A 623 14.86 4.90 10.14
C ILE A 623 13.99 5.22 8.92
N PHE A 624 12.95 6.05 9.13
CA PHE A 624 12.04 6.46 8.07
C PHE A 624 12.15 7.95 7.71
N THR A 625 12.61 8.78 8.66
CA THR A 625 12.74 10.22 8.43
C THR A 625 13.95 10.80 9.15
N ILE A 626 14.64 11.74 8.50
CA ILE A 626 15.82 12.43 8.99
C ILE A 626 15.64 13.91 8.77
N SER A 627 16.05 14.75 9.73
CA SER A 627 16.12 16.21 9.55
C SER A 627 17.34 16.77 10.29
N GLU A 628 18.30 17.32 9.56
CA GLU A 628 19.33 18.17 10.13
C GLU A 628 18.80 19.60 10.25
N SER A 629 19.04 20.26 11.37
CA SER A 629 18.63 21.66 11.57
C SER A 629 19.34 22.58 10.58
N PRO A 630 18.64 23.42 9.81
CA PRO A 630 19.29 24.40 8.94
C PRO A 630 19.94 25.57 9.71
N LEU A 631 19.65 25.70 11.01
CA LEU A 631 20.16 26.75 11.88
C LEU A 631 21.38 26.33 12.72
N VAL A 632 21.51 25.02 12.97
CA VAL A 632 22.54 24.46 13.82
C VAL A 632 23.12 23.21 13.18
N GLN A 633 24.34 23.31 12.72
CA GLN A 633 25.07 22.16 12.16
C GLN A 633 25.15 21.02 13.17
N ASP A 634 25.05 19.78 12.70
CA ASP A 634 25.16 18.59 13.53
C ASP A 634 24.03 18.39 14.58
N LEU A 635 22.99 19.23 14.58
CA LEU A 635 21.73 18.99 15.28
C LEU A 635 20.82 18.20 14.36
N ILE A 636 20.65 16.89 14.64
CA ILE A 636 19.94 15.95 13.76
C ILE A 636 18.83 15.25 14.53
N TYR A 637 17.66 15.21 13.93
CA TYR A 637 16.50 14.48 14.40
C TYR A 637 16.25 13.25 13.52
N VAL A 638 15.83 12.15 14.13
CA VAL A 638 15.53 10.89 13.44
C VAL A 638 14.23 10.30 13.99
N GLY A 639 13.36 9.88 13.07
CA GLY A 639 12.14 9.11 13.38
C GLY A 639 12.16 7.75 12.68
N THR A 640 11.62 6.73 13.37
CA THR A 640 11.61 5.35 12.89
C THR A 640 10.20 4.86 12.57
N ASP A 641 10.10 3.80 11.78
CA ASP A 641 8.84 3.16 11.42
C ASP A 641 8.23 2.33 12.57
N ASP A 642 9.02 1.99 13.58
CA ASP A 642 8.58 1.37 14.82
C ASP A 642 8.23 2.39 15.93
N GLY A 643 8.32 3.71 15.61
CA GLY A 643 7.79 4.81 16.42
C GLY A 643 8.79 5.44 17.38
N LYS A 644 10.09 5.14 17.32
CA LYS A 644 11.10 5.86 18.10
C LYS A 644 11.45 7.22 17.47
N VAL A 645 11.76 8.17 18.36
CA VAL A 645 12.23 9.52 17.98
C VAL A 645 13.50 9.83 18.75
N HIS A 646 14.52 10.28 18.02
CA HIS A 646 15.83 10.57 18.59
C HIS A 646 16.36 11.94 18.15
N VAL A 647 17.23 12.51 18.98
CA VAL A 647 17.99 13.71 18.63
C VAL A 647 19.47 13.53 19.02
N THR A 648 20.35 14.04 18.16
CA THR A 648 21.75 14.33 18.49
C THR A 648 22.00 15.82 18.34
N LYS A 649 22.81 16.41 19.24
CA LYS A 649 23.20 17.82 19.20
C LYS A 649 24.70 18.00 18.92
N ASP A 650 25.38 16.90 18.64
CA ASP A 650 26.86 16.84 18.53
C ASP A 650 27.33 15.98 17.34
N GLY A 651 26.47 15.85 16.33
CA GLY A 651 26.77 15.14 15.08
C GLY A 651 26.87 13.62 15.23
N GLY A 652 26.14 13.05 16.18
CA GLY A 652 26.06 11.60 16.37
C GLY A 652 26.99 11.03 17.44
N LYS A 653 27.73 11.87 18.18
CA LYS A 653 28.54 11.39 19.31
C LYS A 653 27.67 10.90 20.46
N THR A 654 26.54 11.60 20.71
CA THR A 654 25.53 11.19 21.69
C THR A 654 24.13 11.27 21.08
N TRP A 655 23.25 10.35 21.49
CA TRP A 655 21.86 10.27 21.04
C TRP A 655 20.92 10.24 22.22
N LYS A 656 19.86 11.04 22.17
CA LYS A 656 18.80 11.09 23.17
C LYS A 656 17.46 10.67 22.58
N ILE A 657 16.71 9.80 23.28
CA ILE A 657 15.33 9.47 22.99
C ILE A 657 14.44 10.63 23.44
N ILE A 658 13.55 11.10 22.58
CA ILE A 658 12.68 12.25 22.78
C ILE A 658 11.18 11.90 22.56
N MET A 659 10.69 10.90 23.28
CA MET A 659 9.34 10.33 23.09
C MET A 659 8.35 10.67 24.20
N LYS A 660 8.70 11.53 25.15
CA LYS A 660 7.84 11.81 26.31
C LYS A 660 6.49 12.41 25.87
N GLY A 661 5.39 11.71 26.18
CA GLY A 661 4.04 12.14 25.84
C GLY A 661 3.55 11.77 24.45
N LEU A 662 4.37 11.10 23.65
CA LEU A 662 3.96 10.62 22.33
C LEU A 662 3.27 9.23 22.40
N PRO A 663 2.40 8.89 21.45
CA PRO A 663 1.83 7.55 21.32
C PRO A 663 2.91 6.49 21.13
N PHE A 664 2.72 5.33 21.76
CA PHE A 664 3.65 4.22 21.68
C PHE A 664 3.58 3.54 20.31
N GLN A 665 4.76 3.22 19.71
CA GLN A 665 4.93 2.45 18.47
C GLN A 665 4.12 2.97 17.25
N LYS A 666 3.85 4.27 17.17
CA LYS A 666 3.28 4.87 15.96
C LYS A 666 4.37 5.26 14.97
N TRP A 667 4.23 4.81 13.74
CA TRP A 667 5.14 5.13 12.65
C TRP A 667 5.38 6.64 12.54
N VAL A 668 6.64 7.08 12.63
CA VAL A 668 7.01 8.49 12.45
C VAL A 668 7.10 8.79 10.96
N SER A 669 6.05 9.39 10.41
CA SER A 669 5.94 9.64 8.98
C SER A 669 6.82 10.81 8.52
N ARG A 670 6.99 11.84 9.35
CA ARG A 670 7.87 12.97 9.03
C ARG A 670 8.37 13.67 10.28
N ILE A 671 9.64 14.10 10.27
CA ILE A 671 10.21 15.03 11.26
C ILE A 671 10.90 16.18 10.54
N VAL A 672 10.72 17.42 11.03
CA VAL A 672 11.20 18.64 10.39
C VAL A 672 11.72 19.61 11.45
N ALA A 673 13.02 19.88 11.43
CA ALA A 673 13.61 20.96 12.22
C ALA A 673 13.23 22.32 11.64
N SER A 674 12.86 23.29 12.48
CA SER A 674 12.45 24.61 12.05
C SER A 674 13.57 25.39 11.36
N VAL A 675 13.19 26.15 10.31
CA VAL A 675 14.08 27.10 9.64
C VAL A 675 14.15 28.46 10.35
N TYR A 676 13.38 28.66 11.43
CA TYR A 676 13.27 29.93 12.16
C TYR A 676 13.79 29.87 13.59
N ASP A 677 13.63 28.72 14.27
CA ASP A 677 13.98 28.56 15.67
C ASP A 677 14.74 27.24 15.89
N LYS A 678 15.93 27.34 16.45
CA LYS A 678 16.82 26.19 16.65
C LYS A 678 16.29 25.09 17.57
N GLY A 679 15.39 25.45 18.51
CA GLY A 679 14.78 24.51 19.45
C GLY A 679 13.49 23.90 18.94
N THR A 680 12.93 24.45 17.87
CA THR A 680 11.63 24.01 17.34
C THR A 680 11.80 22.87 16.35
N VAL A 681 10.97 21.85 16.52
CA VAL A 681 10.85 20.70 15.63
C VAL A 681 9.39 20.28 15.51
N TYR A 682 8.99 19.93 14.30
CA TYR A 682 7.65 19.42 13.98
C TYR A 682 7.72 17.95 13.62
N MET A 683 6.64 17.21 13.90
CA MET A 683 6.57 15.79 13.61
C MET A 683 5.14 15.36 13.28
N THR A 684 5.02 14.39 12.38
CA THR A 684 3.78 13.66 12.13
C THR A 684 3.98 12.18 12.39
N GLN A 685 2.91 11.51 12.84
CA GLN A 685 2.86 10.06 12.97
C GLN A 685 1.66 9.52 12.19
N ASN A 686 1.80 8.31 11.68
CA ASN A 686 0.83 7.62 10.85
C ASN A 686 0.43 6.31 11.51
N GLY A 687 -0.86 6.14 11.75
CA GLY A 687 -1.44 4.93 12.37
C GLY A 687 -2.00 3.91 11.38
N LYS A 688 -1.89 4.12 10.06
CA LYS A 688 -2.50 3.28 9.03
C LYS A 688 -2.26 1.79 9.22
N ARG A 689 -1.01 1.41 9.55
CA ARG A 689 -0.64 0.00 9.80
C ARG A 689 -1.06 -0.53 11.16
N ASP A 690 -1.93 0.20 11.85
CA ASP A 690 -2.63 -0.19 13.07
C ASP A 690 -4.15 -0.04 12.90
N ASP A 691 -4.64 0.21 11.66
CA ASP A 691 -6.01 0.60 11.33
C ASP A 691 -6.50 1.79 12.20
N ASP A 692 -5.57 2.69 12.52
CA ASP A 692 -5.79 3.89 13.32
C ASP A 692 -5.72 5.14 12.44
N PHE A 693 -6.85 5.79 12.26
CA PHE A 693 -7.04 6.98 11.43
C PHE A 693 -7.13 8.29 12.22
N ASN A 694 -6.65 8.31 13.45
CA ASN A 694 -6.54 9.53 14.24
C ASN A 694 -5.45 10.47 13.68
N VAL A 695 -5.55 11.74 14.04
CA VAL A 695 -4.63 12.79 13.58
C VAL A 695 -3.49 12.96 14.58
N TYR A 696 -2.26 12.84 14.10
CA TYR A 696 -1.05 12.97 14.92
C TYR A 696 -0.11 14.00 14.32
N VAL A 697 -0.19 15.24 14.79
CA VAL A 697 0.69 16.36 14.42
C VAL A 697 1.24 16.98 15.69
N TRP A 698 2.56 17.05 15.79
CA TRP A 698 3.26 17.44 17.01
C TRP A 698 4.22 18.59 16.76
N LYS A 699 4.40 19.44 17.77
CA LYS A 699 5.40 20.48 17.84
C LYS A 699 6.15 20.38 19.16
N SER A 700 7.46 20.58 19.10
CA SER A 700 8.33 20.84 20.25
C SER A 700 9.04 22.16 20.06
N THR A 701 9.34 22.87 21.14
CA THR A 701 10.14 24.12 21.15
C THR A 701 11.41 24.01 21.99
N ASP A 702 11.69 22.82 22.50
CA ASP A 702 12.79 22.52 23.43
C ASP A 702 13.64 21.33 22.97
N PHE A 703 13.84 21.21 21.64
CA PHE A 703 14.62 20.12 20.99
C PHE A 703 13.99 18.73 21.18
N GLY A 704 12.69 18.63 21.33
CA GLY A 704 11.95 17.37 21.51
C GLY A 704 11.85 16.87 22.94
N GLU A 705 12.27 17.66 23.95
CA GLU A 705 12.11 17.28 25.37
C GLU A 705 10.64 17.14 25.76
N THR A 706 9.79 18.03 25.22
CA THR A 706 8.35 18.00 25.37
C THR A 706 7.65 18.21 24.03
N TRP A 707 6.48 17.58 23.87
CA TRP A 707 5.68 17.67 22.66
C TRP A 707 4.29 18.17 22.94
N GLU A 708 3.82 19.10 22.12
CA GLU A 708 2.46 19.62 22.10
C GLU A 708 1.75 19.15 20.84
N SER A 709 0.51 18.66 20.98
CA SER A 709 -0.32 18.36 19.81
C SER A 709 -0.78 19.66 19.15
N ILE A 710 -0.50 19.76 17.85
CA ILE A 710 -0.98 20.84 17.00
C ILE A 710 -1.93 20.30 15.90
N SER A 711 -2.56 19.15 16.15
CA SER A 711 -3.56 18.54 15.24
C SER A 711 -4.76 19.44 14.99
N GLY A 712 -5.11 20.31 15.97
CA GLY A 712 -6.18 21.31 15.87
C GLY A 712 -7.51 20.69 15.42
N ASN A 713 -8.07 21.26 14.37
CA ASN A 713 -9.36 20.86 13.77
C ASN A 713 -9.22 20.01 12.50
N ILE A 714 -8.05 19.40 12.24
CA ILE A 714 -7.92 18.42 11.15
C ILE A 714 -8.85 17.25 11.47
N PRO A 715 -9.77 16.89 10.57
CA PRO A 715 -10.90 16.04 10.95
C PRO A 715 -10.56 14.56 11.04
N VAL A 716 -9.62 14.08 10.21
CA VAL A 716 -9.23 12.67 10.12
C VAL A 716 -7.82 12.51 9.57
N GLY A 717 -7.10 11.49 10.04
CA GLY A 717 -5.81 11.06 9.56
C GLY A 717 -5.92 9.92 8.53
N PRO A 718 -4.79 9.31 8.20
CA PRO A 718 -3.46 9.62 8.74
C PRO A 718 -2.86 10.90 8.16
N VAL A 719 -1.85 11.44 8.85
CA VAL A 719 -1.04 12.55 8.36
C VAL A 719 0.33 12.02 7.93
N ASN A 720 0.67 12.24 6.66
CA ASN A 720 1.87 11.66 6.05
C ASN A 720 3.06 12.61 6.06
N VAL A 721 2.81 13.91 5.98
CA VAL A 721 3.87 14.92 5.83
C VAL A 721 3.48 16.23 6.49
N ILE A 722 4.49 16.92 7.03
CA ILE A 722 4.41 18.31 7.49
C ILE A 722 5.58 19.11 6.91
N ARG A 723 5.33 20.37 6.55
CA ARG A 723 6.36 21.33 6.13
C ARG A 723 6.10 22.69 6.77
N GLU A 724 7.19 23.36 7.22
CA GLU A 724 7.18 24.76 7.63
C GLU A 724 7.35 25.66 6.41
N ASP A 725 6.58 26.75 6.33
CA ASP A 725 6.66 27.70 5.22
C ASP A 725 8.00 28.45 5.25
N PRO A 726 8.73 28.56 4.13
CA PRO A 726 10.03 29.24 4.11
C PRO A 726 9.93 30.76 4.24
N VAL A 727 8.75 31.35 4.14
CA VAL A 727 8.52 32.81 4.18
C VAL A 727 7.97 33.26 5.53
N ASN A 728 7.11 32.44 6.18
CA ASN A 728 6.40 32.81 7.40
C ASN A 728 6.39 31.65 8.41
N LYS A 729 6.99 31.86 9.58
CA LYS A 729 7.14 30.88 10.66
C LYS A 729 5.85 30.36 11.27
N ASN A 730 4.73 31.07 11.09
CA ASN A 730 3.43 30.65 11.63
C ASN A 730 2.62 29.79 10.65
N ILE A 731 3.14 29.64 9.43
CA ILE A 731 2.48 28.85 8.38
C ILE A 731 3.10 27.46 8.31
N LEU A 732 2.23 26.46 8.43
CA LEU A 732 2.59 25.07 8.24
C LEU A 732 1.61 24.44 7.25
N TYR A 733 2.11 23.46 6.50
CA TYR A 733 1.31 22.64 5.58
C TYR A 733 1.37 21.19 6.01
N VAL A 734 0.26 20.46 5.92
CA VAL A 734 0.21 19.01 6.13
C VAL A 734 -0.52 18.33 4.97
N GLY A 735 0.00 17.15 4.59
CA GLY A 735 -0.64 16.25 3.65
C GLY A 735 -1.27 15.07 4.37
N THR A 736 -2.51 14.77 4.02
CA THR A 736 -3.32 13.67 4.56
C THR A 736 -3.80 12.73 3.44
N ASP A 737 -4.54 11.68 3.80
CA ASP A 737 -5.12 10.76 2.82
C ASP A 737 -6.33 11.35 2.05
N ILE A 738 -6.79 12.55 2.40
CA ILE A 738 -7.92 13.20 1.74
C ILE A 738 -7.61 14.62 1.21
N GLY A 739 -6.37 15.07 1.31
CA GLY A 739 -5.95 16.37 0.78
C GLY A 739 -4.95 17.12 1.64
N VAL A 740 -4.83 18.43 1.42
CA VAL A 740 -3.84 19.31 2.05
C VAL A 740 -4.52 20.31 2.97
N TYR A 741 -3.94 20.48 4.16
CA TYR A 741 -4.35 21.52 5.11
C TYR A 741 -3.21 22.50 5.37
N VAL A 742 -3.57 23.75 5.63
CA VAL A 742 -2.66 24.84 5.96
C VAL A 742 -3.12 25.58 7.20
N THR A 743 -2.18 25.94 8.06
CA THR A 743 -2.40 26.86 9.21
C THR A 743 -1.65 28.17 9.03
N LYS A 744 -2.16 29.25 9.59
CA LYS A 744 -1.48 30.56 9.68
C LYS A 744 -1.21 31.00 11.12
N ASP A 745 -1.51 30.16 12.08
CA ASP A 745 -1.42 30.45 13.53
C ASP A 745 -0.59 29.42 14.31
N GLY A 746 0.28 28.69 13.59
CA GLY A 746 1.20 27.72 14.16
C GLY A 746 0.54 26.41 14.59
N GLY A 747 -0.57 26.02 13.95
CA GLY A 747 -1.24 24.74 14.15
C GLY A 747 -2.44 24.78 15.11
N LYS A 748 -2.89 25.97 15.53
CA LYS A 748 -4.10 26.09 16.35
C LYS A 748 -5.37 25.84 15.54
N THR A 749 -5.40 26.42 14.32
CA THR A 749 -6.49 26.21 13.36
C THR A 749 -5.94 25.84 11.99
N TRP A 750 -6.59 24.91 11.31
CA TRP A 750 -6.23 24.43 9.98
C TRP A 750 -7.37 24.68 9.00
N ASN A 751 -7.02 25.01 7.78
CA ASN A 751 -7.93 25.24 6.68
C ASN A 751 -7.55 24.32 5.51
N VAL A 752 -8.52 23.89 4.73
CA VAL A 752 -8.26 23.15 3.49
C VAL A 752 -7.64 24.12 2.47
N LEU A 753 -6.59 23.68 1.79
CA LEU A 753 -5.89 24.45 0.77
C LEU A 753 -6.44 24.16 -0.63
N GLY A 754 -7.14 25.12 -1.23
CA GLY A 754 -7.80 24.99 -2.53
C GLY A 754 -9.16 24.30 -2.43
N ASN A 755 -9.87 24.18 -3.58
CA ASN A 755 -11.22 23.65 -3.62
C ASN A 755 -11.45 22.56 -4.69
N ASN A 756 -10.45 22.22 -5.47
CA ASN A 756 -10.59 21.34 -6.65
C ASN A 756 -9.61 20.15 -6.62
N LEU A 757 -8.91 19.95 -5.50
CA LEU A 757 -8.09 18.76 -5.35
C LEU A 757 -9.03 17.56 -5.14
N PRO A 758 -8.93 16.49 -5.96
CA PRO A 758 -9.67 15.27 -5.67
C PRO A 758 -9.23 14.67 -4.34
N SER A 759 -10.08 13.85 -3.74
CA SER A 759 -9.65 13.03 -2.60
C SER A 759 -8.47 12.18 -3.01
N CYS A 760 -7.31 12.46 -2.45
CA CYS A 760 -6.08 11.77 -2.83
C CYS A 760 -5.14 11.63 -1.64
N TYR A 761 -4.38 10.56 -1.65
CA TYR A 761 -3.41 10.22 -0.62
C TYR A 761 -2.15 11.05 -0.84
N VAL A 762 -2.00 12.15 -0.11
CA VAL A 762 -0.83 13.03 -0.19
C VAL A 762 0.31 12.41 0.61
N HIS A 763 1.20 11.71 -0.06
CA HIS A 763 2.32 11.02 0.58
C HIS A 763 3.48 11.95 0.95
N ASP A 764 3.74 12.96 0.11
CA ASP A 764 4.78 13.95 0.39
C ASP A 764 4.44 15.31 -0.22
N LEU A 765 5.09 16.37 0.29
CA LEU A 765 4.86 17.76 -0.08
C LEU A 765 6.17 18.52 -0.01
N ILE A 766 6.38 19.41 -0.97
CA ILE A 766 7.47 20.41 -0.93
C ILE A 766 6.91 21.83 -1.12
N ILE A 767 7.68 22.79 -0.66
CA ILE A 767 7.49 24.22 -0.98
C ILE A 767 8.77 24.68 -1.65
N HIS A 768 8.71 25.04 -2.95
CA HIS A 768 9.88 25.51 -3.66
C HIS A 768 10.23 26.94 -3.18
N PRO A 769 11.40 27.11 -2.54
CA PRO A 769 11.67 28.32 -1.78
C PRO A 769 11.84 29.57 -2.66
N ARG A 770 12.37 29.44 -3.90
CA ARG A 770 12.55 30.55 -4.84
C ARG A 770 11.25 30.94 -5.53
N ASP A 771 10.48 29.93 -6.00
CA ASP A 771 9.33 30.17 -6.88
C ASP A 771 8.00 30.24 -6.11
N ASN A 772 8.05 29.98 -4.80
CA ASN A 772 6.90 30.04 -3.89
C ASN A 772 5.72 29.16 -4.33
N VAL A 773 6.02 27.94 -4.71
CA VAL A 773 5.06 26.93 -5.20
C VAL A 773 5.01 25.76 -4.24
N VAL A 774 3.83 25.39 -3.82
CA VAL A 774 3.59 24.11 -3.12
C VAL A 774 3.36 23.03 -4.16
N VAL A 775 4.10 21.93 -4.09
CA VAL A 775 3.88 20.75 -4.92
C VAL A 775 3.67 19.54 -4.04
N ILE A 776 2.68 18.73 -4.38
CA ILE A 776 2.38 17.48 -3.70
C ILE A 776 2.60 16.27 -4.60
N ALA A 777 3.11 15.20 -4.00
CA ALA A 777 3.14 13.87 -4.60
C ALA A 777 2.00 13.03 -4.01
N THR A 778 1.12 12.54 -4.88
CA THR A 778 -0.03 11.73 -4.46
C THR A 778 0.17 10.27 -4.83
N HIS A 779 -0.38 9.39 -4.02
CA HIS A 779 -0.41 7.97 -4.31
C HIS A 779 -1.71 7.63 -5.04
N GLY A 780 -1.70 7.80 -6.39
CA GLY A 780 -2.83 7.47 -7.26
C GLY A 780 -3.37 8.60 -8.16
N ARG A 781 -2.87 9.83 -8.04
CA ARG A 781 -3.32 10.98 -8.85
C ARG A 781 -2.16 11.86 -9.34
N GLY A 782 -0.94 11.31 -9.45
CA GLY A 782 0.22 12.04 -9.92
C GLY A 782 0.68 13.16 -8.99
N MET A 783 1.25 14.22 -9.55
CA MET A 783 1.69 15.42 -8.82
C MET A 783 0.83 16.62 -9.15
N TRP A 784 0.61 17.47 -8.13
CA TRP A 784 -0.20 18.69 -8.25
C TRP A 784 0.55 19.87 -7.66
N ALA A 785 0.35 21.06 -8.25
CA ALA A 785 0.97 22.31 -7.82
C ALA A 785 -0.07 23.40 -7.55
N ILE A 786 0.25 24.28 -6.58
CA ILE A 786 -0.52 25.47 -6.25
C ILE A 786 0.44 26.61 -5.91
N ASP A 787 0.04 27.85 -6.25
CA ASP A 787 0.77 29.05 -5.86
C ASP A 787 0.61 29.30 -4.35
N ALA A 788 1.71 29.41 -3.61
CA ALA A 788 1.68 29.69 -2.18
C ALA A 788 1.52 31.19 -1.86
N THR A 789 1.61 32.08 -2.83
CA THR A 789 1.54 33.54 -2.64
C THR A 789 0.26 33.99 -1.90
N PRO A 790 -0.94 33.47 -2.21
CA PRO A 790 -2.15 33.84 -1.47
C PRO A 790 -2.12 33.44 0.01
N VAL A 791 -1.35 32.41 0.36
CA VAL A 791 -1.21 31.91 1.74
C VAL A 791 -0.22 32.75 2.53
N ASN A 792 0.99 32.99 1.99
CA ASN A 792 2.12 33.57 2.73
C ASN A 792 2.49 35.02 2.35
N GLY A 793 1.82 35.61 1.37
CA GLY A 793 2.01 37.02 0.98
C GLY A 793 3.19 37.30 0.06
N GLY A 794 3.86 36.25 -0.45
CA GLY A 794 4.90 36.41 -1.48
C GLY A 794 6.29 35.97 -1.06
N THR A 795 7.25 36.10 -1.98
CA THR A 795 8.63 35.59 -1.86
C THR A 795 9.51 36.45 -0.94
N ARG A 796 10.28 35.80 -0.07
CA ARG A 796 11.45 36.40 0.53
C ARG A 796 12.48 36.74 -0.56
N ARG A 797 13.05 37.98 -0.55
CA ARG A 797 14.30 38.24 -1.27
C ARG A 797 15.38 37.35 -0.66
N PHE A 798 15.82 36.35 -1.38
CA PHE A 798 16.91 35.49 -0.96
C PHE A 798 18.15 36.28 -0.64
N ARG A 799 18.69 36.21 0.58
CA ARG A 799 20.12 36.40 0.76
C ARG A 799 20.78 35.18 0.10
N ARG A 800 21.64 35.45 -0.89
CA ARG A 800 22.52 34.45 -1.49
C ARG A 800 23.32 33.80 -0.35
N PHE A 801 23.17 32.51 -0.18
CA PHE A 801 24.08 31.70 0.62
C PHE A 801 25.36 31.48 -0.16
#